data_2fea62d63062beb0d35ef3a9cccdb8df
#
_entry.id   2fea62d63062beb0d35ef3a9cccdb8df
#
_cell.length_a   1.000
_cell.length_b   1.000
_cell.length_c   1.000
_cell.angle_alpha   90.00
_cell.angle_beta   90.00
_cell.angle_gamma   90.00
#
_symmetry.space_group_name_H-M   'P 1'
#
loop_
_entity.id
_entity.type
_entity.pdbx_description
1 polymer ?
#
loop_
_entity_poly.entity_id
_entity_poly.type
_entity_poly.pdbx_seq_one_letter_code
_entity_poly.pdbx_strand_id
1 'polypeptide(L)'
;MQRELKPVADSVVDPVCGMQVDPAQARASREHAGRHYFFCCSSCAERFTADPEKYLNADPKESPAELVQLGRIPGRPPELSLDQKARSAPRASRKYFCPMDPEVISVDPGSCPKCGMALEPELLSTTKTEYVCPMHPEVISDKPGACPICGMALEPRVAATSSVEEDDSELRSMRLRFWIGLALTVPLLAISMGGMLTSGWLHEFDMTRVSAWLQLVLAAPVVLWGGAPFFQRGWNSLRTGNLNMFTLIAMGTGVAFLYSLVVTVLPQSLLPVIARGMGRPDVYFEVSASITVLVLLGQVMELRARKQTSGAIRALLNLTPKMARKVEESGREADVPLEQIAVGDRLRVRPGEKIPVDGRVEEGKSSVDESMVTGEAIPVLKQQGDKLIAGTVNGTGSMLMAAQRVGSETLLAQIVAMVASAQRSRAPIQRLADRVAAVFVPAVIVCAIAAFAGWFLFGPEPRFAHALVSAVAVLIIACPCALGLATPMAIMVGTGQGARNGVLVRDARALEAMEKVDTLVVDKTGTLTLGRPEVTDIRVFGKFSEEEVLQAVASVESHSEHPIAGAIIRAAQARGLELLPLSDFDSETGRGISANVETLRGREVVIVGSAEQMLRAGIDINLAESFTEQLREQAKTVVFAAIDGQLSTIIAVADPVRESTPEVVRELRIQGIRVVMATGDNRATAKAIARQVGIEEVEAEVLPHRKAELVRDLQSRGNRIAMAGDGINDAPALAQADVGIAMGTGTDVALESADIALVKGDLRGILKARRLSNAVMRNIRQNLFFAFVYNAAGIPLAAGLLYPLFHMTLNPIFAAAAMSLSSVSVISNSLRLRRVGL
;
A
#
# COMPACT_ATOMS: atom_id res chain seq x y z
N MET A 1 -28.64 46.51 14.18
CA MET A 1 -29.72 45.53 13.93
C MET A 1 -29.25 44.19 14.49
N GLN A 2 -29.64 43.87 15.70
CA GLN A 2 -29.33 42.65 16.42
C GLN A 2 -30.06 41.50 15.74
N ARG A 3 -29.34 40.44 15.30
CA ARG A 3 -29.93 39.18 14.93
C ARG A 3 -30.01 38.30 16.17
N GLU A 4 -31.21 38.07 16.63
CA GLU A 4 -31.56 37.13 17.68
C GLU A 4 -31.17 35.72 17.29
N LEU A 5 -30.44 35.06 18.18
CA LEU A 5 -30.18 33.60 18.15
C LEU A 5 -31.49 32.88 18.50
N LYS A 6 -32.00 32.06 17.60
CA LYS A 6 -33.09 31.12 17.86
C LYS A 6 -32.63 30.06 18.87
N PRO A 7 -33.50 29.63 19.81
CA PRO A 7 -33.17 28.59 20.78
C PRO A 7 -33.00 27.26 20.08
N VAL A 8 -31.99 26.50 20.53
CA VAL A 8 -31.69 25.12 20.11
C VAL A 8 -32.89 24.24 20.50
N ALA A 9 -33.48 23.52 19.56
CA ALA A 9 -34.54 22.55 19.77
C ALA A 9 -34.08 21.44 20.72
N ASP A 10 -34.99 20.94 21.58
CA ASP A 10 -34.76 19.91 22.58
C ASP A 10 -34.17 18.61 21.95
N SER A 11 -32.89 18.38 22.14
CA SER A 11 -32.26 17.10 21.75
C SER A 11 -32.62 16.03 22.77
N VAL A 12 -33.00 14.85 22.27
CA VAL A 12 -33.37 13.66 23.05
C VAL A 12 -32.22 12.66 23.04
N VAL A 13 -32.00 11.97 24.14
CA VAL A 13 -30.92 10.97 24.27
C VAL A 13 -31.42 9.61 23.76
N ASP A 14 -30.64 8.97 22.86
CA ASP A 14 -30.84 7.61 22.41
C ASP A 14 -30.64 6.64 23.59
N PRO A 15 -31.69 5.86 23.99
CA PRO A 15 -31.64 5.03 25.20
C PRO A 15 -30.68 3.84 25.10
N VAL A 16 -30.21 3.49 23.89
CA VAL A 16 -29.32 2.35 23.67
C VAL A 16 -27.85 2.73 23.73
N CYS A 17 -27.48 3.90 23.19
CA CYS A 17 -26.07 4.30 23.07
C CYS A 17 -25.73 5.62 23.77
N GLY A 18 -26.72 6.33 24.33
CA GLY A 18 -26.52 7.60 25.06
C GLY A 18 -26.21 8.81 24.19
N MET A 19 -26.29 8.72 22.86
CA MET A 19 -26.05 9.84 21.95
C MET A 19 -27.23 10.82 21.96
N GLN A 20 -26.92 12.12 21.89
CA GLN A 20 -27.94 13.15 21.68
C GLN A 20 -28.43 13.13 20.23
N VAL A 21 -29.73 13.00 20.04
CA VAL A 21 -30.40 12.91 18.75
C VAL A 21 -31.41 14.04 18.61
N ASP A 22 -31.36 14.79 17.55
CA ASP A 22 -32.40 15.74 17.18
C ASP A 22 -33.62 14.95 16.65
N PRO A 23 -34.78 15.04 17.27
CA PRO A 23 -35.99 14.33 16.83
C PRO A 23 -36.36 14.55 15.37
N ALA A 24 -36.03 15.72 14.81
CA ALA A 24 -36.31 16.07 13.43
C ALA A 24 -35.32 15.41 12.42
N GLN A 25 -34.18 14.94 12.90
CA GLN A 25 -33.12 14.31 12.09
C GLN A 25 -32.83 12.86 12.52
N ALA A 26 -33.64 12.28 13.40
CA ALA A 26 -33.49 10.92 13.87
C ALA A 26 -33.58 9.90 12.73
N ARG A 27 -32.60 9.00 12.63
CA ARG A 27 -32.58 7.97 11.58
C ARG A 27 -33.60 6.85 11.79
N ALA A 28 -34.08 6.66 13.00
CA ALA A 28 -35.16 5.74 13.33
C ALA A 28 -35.91 6.20 14.59
N SER A 29 -37.20 5.84 14.68
CA SER A 29 -38.02 6.05 15.88
C SER A 29 -38.85 4.80 16.18
N ARG A 30 -39.15 4.57 17.45
CA ARG A 30 -40.04 3.48 17.93
C ARG A 30 -40.94 3.99 19.04
N GLU A 31 -42.15 3.46 19.09
CA GLU A 31 -43.10 3.73 20.16
C GLU A 31 -43.10 2.54 21.15
N HIS A 32 -42.91 2.84 22.43
CA HIS A 32 -43.02 1.82 23.49
C HIS A 32 -43.69 2.43 24.72
N ALA A 33 -44.71 1.75 25.27
CA ALA A 33 -45.51 2.20 26.41
C ALA A 33 -46.09 3.63 26.26
N GLY A 34 -46.51 4.03 25.03
CA GLY A 34 -47.11 5.33 24.72
C GLY A 34 -46.12 6.48 24.66
N ARG A 35 -44.82 6.21 24.61
CA ARG A 35 -43.76 7.21 24.43
C ARG A 35 -42.95 6.94 23.16
N HIS A 36 -42.58 8.02 22.42
CA HIS A 36 -41.72 7.94 21.26
C HIS A 36 -40.25 8.06 21.67
N TYR A 37 -39.43 7.11 21.21
CA TYR A 37 -38.00 7.08 21.39
C TYR A 37 -37.32 7.30 20.03
N PHE A 38 -36.28 8.12 19.99
CA PHE A 38 -35.53 8.48 18.79
C PHE A 38 -34.12 7.91 18.86
N PHE A 39 -33.64 7.36 17.74
CA PHE A 39 -32.38 6.61 17.67
C PHE A 39 -31.43 7.22 16.64
N CYS A 40 -30.13 7.21 16.96
CA CYS A 40 -29.09 7.69 16.10
C CYS A 40 -28.91 6.81 14.82
N CYS A 41 -29.31 5.53 14.89
CA CYS A 41 -29.22 4.58 13.77
C CYS A 41 -30.27 3.46 13.89
N SER A 42 -30.51 2.72 12.78
CA SER A 42 -31.47 1.61 12.74
C SER A 42 -31.08 0.45 13.67
N SER A 43 -29.79 0.19 13.86
CA SER A 43 -29.28 -0.85 14.75
C SER A 43 -29.61 -0.59 16.24
N CYS A 44 -29.60 0.69 16.68
CA CYS A 44 -30.06 1.06 18.02
C CYS A 44 -31.57 0.82 18.17
N ALA A 45 -32.35 1.18 17.16
CA ALA A 45 -33.79 0.94 17.16
C ALA A 45 -34.15 -0.56 17.21
N GLU A 46 -33.42 -1.41 16.49
CA GLU A 46 -33.61 -2.88 16.51
C GLU A 46 -33.23 -3.48 17.86
N ARG A 47 -32.13 -3.07 18.48
CA ARG A 47 -31.73 -3.52 19.82
C ARG A 47 -32.70 -3.09 20.89
N PHE A 48 -33.23 -1.88 20.79
CA PHE A 48 -34.28 -1.41 21.70
C PHE A 48 -35.57 -2.23 21.53
N THR A 49 -35.95 -2.55 20.28
CA THR A 49 -37.16 -3.36 19.99
C THR A 49 -37.03 -4.79 20.51
N ALA A 50 -35.84 -5.37 20.53
CA ALA A 50 -35.57 -6.71 21.01
C ALA A 50 -35.72 -6.84 22.54
N ASP A 51 -35.33 -5.81 23.31
CA ASP A 51 -35.45 -5.83 24.79
C ASP A 51 -35.54 -4.37 25.32
N PRO A 52 -36.74 -3.75 25.30
CA PRO A 52 -36.90 -2.36 25.72
C PRO A 52 -36.64 -2.13 27.21
N GLU A 53 -37.01 -3.07 28.06
CA GLU A 53 -36.90 -2.91 29.52
C GLU A 53 -35.44 -2.83 29.98
N LYS A 54 -34.54 -3.50 29.28
CA LYS A 54 -33.10 -3.46 29.53
C LYS A 54 -32.51 -2.05 29.42
N TYR A 55 -33.02 -1.24 28.50
CA TYR A 55 -32.50 0.09 28.21
C TYR A 55 -33.26 1.21 28.90
N LEU A 56 -34.49 0.92 29.39
CA LEU A 56 -35.29 1.89 30.09
C LEU A 56 -35.10 1.84 31.62
N ASN A 57 -34.70 0.67 32.17
CA ASN A 57 -34.47 0.46 33.61
C ASN A 57 -32.95 0.61 33.96
N ALA A 58 -32.08 0.88 33.03
CA ALA A 58 -30.68 1.17 33.31
C ALA A 58 -30.55 2.61 33.83
N ASP A 59 -30.16 2.77 35.08
CA ASP A 59 -29.79 4.08 35.61
C ASP A 59 -28.67 4.73 34.79
N PRO A 60 -28.72 6.02 34.42
CA PRO A 60 -27.75 6.62 33.48
C PRO A 60 -26.33 6.70 34.01
N LYS A 61 -25.96 6.01 35.07
CA LYS A 61 -24.64 6.08 35.73
C LYS A 61 -23.87 4.77 35.86
N GLU A 62 -24.35 3.63 35.38
CA GLU A 62 -23.61 2.38 35.53
C GLU A 62 -23.45 1.64 34.18
N SER A 63 -22.28 1.83 33.54
CA SER A 63 -21.72 0.80 32.66
C SER A 63 -21.29 -0.39 33.51
N PRO A 64 -21.54 -1.66 33.11
CA PRO A 64 -21.10 -2.80 33.88
C PRO A 64 -19.58 -2.98 33.78
N ALA A 65 -18.89 -2.43 34.77
CA ALA A 65 -17.55 -2.89 35.10
C ALA A 65 -17.70 -4.05 36.10
N GLU A 66 -17.30 -5.25 35.66
CA GLU A 66 -17.16 -6.40 36.57
C GLU A 66 -16.22 -6.05 37.71
N LEU A 67 -16.77 -6.01 38.94
CA LEU A 67 -16.02 -5.87 40.18
C LEU A 67 -15.27 -7.17 40.46
N VAL A 68 -13.96 -7.18 40.19
CA VAL A 68 -13.03 -8.19 40.73
C VAL A 68 -12.76 -7.85 42.19
N GLN A 69 -13.25 -8.71 43.12
CA GLN A 69 -12.96 -8.60 44.54
C GLN A 69 -11.47 -8.80 44.82
N LEU A 70 -10.83 -7.78 45.40
CA LEU A 70 -9.49 -7.85 45.95
C LEU A 70 -9.46 -8.68 47.24
N GLY A 71 -9.07 -9.96 47.11
CA GLY A 71 -8.71 -10.82 48.23
C GLY A 71 -7.25 -10.63 48.64
N ARG A 72 -7.03 -10.67 49.95
CA ARG A 72 -5.79 -10.49 50.72
C ARG A 72 -4.50 -11.05 50.08
N ILE A 73 -3.46 -10.25 50.12
CA ILE A 73 -2.07 -10.62 49.80
C ILE A 73 -1.51 -11.56 50.90
N PRO A 74 -0.89 -12.69 50.51
CA PRO A 74 0.26 -13.20 51.23
C PRO A 74 1.44 -13.56 50.29
N GLY A 75 2.65 -13.14 50.71
CA GLY A 75 3.88 -13.83 50.33
C GLY A 75 4.44 -13.54 48.96
N ARG A 76 5.56 -12.88 48.93
CA ARG A 76 6.46 -12.66 47.76
C ARG A 76 6.76 -13.98 47.03
N PRO A 77 6.41 -14.14 45.73
CA PRO A 77 6.84 -15.30 44.97
C PRO A 77 8.31 -15.19 44.57
N PRO A 78 9.02 -16.31 44.34
CA PRO A 78 10.42 -16.33 43.94
C PRO A 78 10.58 -15.67 42.53
N GLU A 79 11.71 -14.99 42.34
CA GLU A 79 12.08 -14.35 41.08
C GLU A 79 12.15 -15.38 39.95
N LEU A 80 11.24 -15.25 38.98
CA LEU A 80 11.24 -16.02 37.74
C LEU A 80 12.42 -15.56 36.86
N SER A 81 13.14 -16.52 36.28
CA SER A 81 14.23 -16.27 35.35
C SER A 81 13.77 -15.46 34.12
N LEU A 82 14.68 -14.69 33.53
CA LEU A 82 14.41 -13.82 32.35
C LEU A 82 13.69 -14.55 31.21
N ASP A 83 13.93 -15.83 31.03
CA ASP A 83 13.26 -16.69 30.03
C ASP A 83 11.78 -16.99 30.32
N GLN A 84 11.39 -17.01 31.62
CA GLN A 84 9.99 -17.21 31.99
C GLN A 84 9.18 -15.91 31.93
N LYS A 85 9.81 -14.75 32.18
CA LYS A 85 9.16 -13.42 31.98
C LYS A 85 8.87 -13.13 30.49
N ALA A 86 9.71 -13.63 29.59
CA ALA A 86 9.49 -13.47 28.14
C ALA A 86 8.30 -14.30 27.62
N ARG A 87 7.90 -15.35 28.34
CA ARG A 87 6.76 -16.21 27.95
C ARG A 87 5.40 -15.77 28.50
N SER A 88 5.37 -14.84 29.46
CA SER A 88 4.16 -14.35 30.14
C SER A 88 3.73 -12.92 29.74
N ALA A 89 4.43 -12.27 28.79
CA ALA A 89 3.99 -11.00 28.22
C ALA A 89 2.72 -11.22 27.39
N PRO A 90 1.66 -10.37 27.54
CA PRO A 90 0.47 -10.49 26.69
C PRO A 90 0.90 -10.37 25.24
N ARG A 91 0.58 -11.37 24.42
CA ARG A 91 0.75 -11.33 22.96
C ARG A 91 -0.06 -10.13 22.47
N ALA A 92 0.62 -9.07 22.02
CA ALA A 92 -0.03 -8.01 21.26
C ALA A 92 -0.83 -8.68 20.14
N SER A 93 -2.11 -8.33 20.00
CA SER A 93 -3.03 -8.93 19.04
C SER A 93 -2.57 -8.62 17.61
N ARG A 94 -1.70 -9.46 17.07
CA ARG A 94 -1.33 -9.43 15.65
C ARG A 94 -2.55 -9.82 14.85
N LYS A 95 -2.91 -9.04 13.86
CA LYS A 95 -3.92 -9.40 12.90
C LYS A 95 -3.25 -10.08 11.72
N TYR A 96 -3.89 -11.10 11.20
CA TYR A 96 -3.48 -11.84 10.02
C TYR A 96 -4.58 -11.70 8.99
N PHE A 97 -4.25 -11.43 7.73
CA PHE A 97 -5.20 -11.29 6.64
C PHE A 97 -4.93 -12.31 5.54
N CYS A 98 -5.94 -12.64 4.75
CA CYS A 98 -5.77 -13.49 3.58
C CYS A 98 -5.38 -12.64 2.35
N PRO A 99 -4.27 -12.94 1.66
CA PRO A 99 -3.88 -12.22 0.44
C PRO A 99 -4.89 -12.36 -0.71
N MET A 100 -5.64 -13.47 -0.72
CA MET A 100 -6.69 -13.73 -1.71
C MET A 100 -8.06 -13.18 -1.29
N ASP A 101 -8.32 -13.09 0.02
CA ASP A 101 -9.57 -12.61 0.62
C ASP A 101 -9.26 -11.61 1.73
N PRO A 102 -8.89 -10.34 1.40
CA PRO A 102 -8.47 -9.34 2.39
C PRO A 102 -9.52 -9.04 3.48
N GLU A 103 -10.79 -9.38 3.22
CA GLU A 103 -11.87 -9.29 4.20
C GLU A 103 -11.76 -10.34 5.32
N VAL A 104 -10.98 -11.40 5.09
CA VAL A 104 -10.74 -12.43 6.10
C VAL A 104 -9.58 -12.01 6.96
N ILE A 105 -9.91 -11.55 8.18
CA ILE A 105 -8.95 -11.15 9.21
C ILE A 105 -9.05 -12.13 10.38
N SER A 106 -7.90 -12.59 10.89
CA SER A 106 -7.76 -13.45 12.05
C SER A 106 -6.78 -12.84 13.06
N VAL A 107 -6.94 -13.17 14.33
CA VAL A 107 -5.96 -12.85 15.38
C VAL A 107 -4.88 -13.93 15.55
N ASP A 108 -5.13 -15.12 15.00
CA ASP A 108 -4.20 -16.24 15.05
C ASP A 108 -3.63 -16.53 13.66
N PRO A 109 -2.35 -16.94 13.56
CA PRO A 109 -1.77 -17.42 12.32
C PRO A 109 -2.47 -18.71 11.89
N GLY A 110 -2.74 -18.87 10.60
CA GLY A 110 -3.44 -20.06 10.12
C GLY A 110 -3.76 -20.00 8.63
N SER A 111 -4.72 -20.79 8.21
CA SER A 111 -5.20 -20.80 6.83
C SER A 111 -6.54 -20.07 6.70
N CYS A 112 -6.72 -19.37 5.58
CA CYS A 112 -7.96 -18.69 5.24
C CYS A 112 -9.13 -19.70 5.17
N PRO A 113 -10.24 -19.47 5.87
CA PRO A 113 -11.40 -20.38 5.81
C PRO A 113 -12.08 -20.40 4.44
N LYS A 114 -11.93 -19.35 3.62
CA LYS A 114 -12.53 -19.28 2.28
C LYS A 114 -11.68 -19.97 1.21
N CYS A 115 -10.39 -19.65 1.12
CA CYS A 115 -9.53 -20.15 0.04
C CYS A 115 -8.45 -21.14 0.51
N GLY A 116 -8.28 -21.35 1.81
CA GLY A 116 -7.31 -22.28 2.38
C GLY A 116 -5.86 -21.81 2.37
N MET A 117 -5.56 -20.61 1.83
CA MET A 117 -4.21 -20.05 1.82
C MET A 117 -3.77 -19.63 3.21
N ALA A 118 -2.45 -19.63 3.44
CA ALA A 118 -1.87 -19.10 4.66
C ALA A 118 -2.22 -17.61 4.83
N LEU A 119 -2.63 -17.25 6.05
CA LEU A 119 -2.87 -15.87 6.41
C LEU A 119 -1.53 -15.16 6.62
N GLU A 120 -1.40 -13.96 6.09
CA GLU A 120 -0.21 -13.13 6.24
C GLU A 120 -0.37 -12.16 7.42
N PRO A 121 0.69 -11.91 8.22
CA PRO A 121 0.62 -10.95 9.30
C PRO A 121 0.44 -9.53 8.74
N GLU A 122 -0.43 -8.76 9.36
CA GLU A 122 -0.59 -7.35 9.07
C GLU A 122 0.66 -6.60 9.52
N LEU A 123 1.43 -6.07 8.56
CA LEU A 123 2.67 -5.34 8.80
C LEU A 123 2.43 -3.87 9.23
N LEU A 124 1.19 -3.49 9.47
CA LEU A 124 0.90 -2.18 10.01
C LEU A 124 1.47 -2.11 11.43
N SER A 125 2.34 -1.13 11.65
CA SER A 125 2.49 -0.53 12.96
C SER A 125 1.11 0.02 13.34
N THR A 126 0.31 -0.77 14.05
CA THR A 126 -0.84 -0.20 14.75
C THR A 126 -0.22 0.75 15.78
N THR A 127 -0.20 2.02 15.43
CA THR A 127 -0.02 3.09 16.39
C THR A 127 -1.26 3.07 17.26
N LYS A 128 -1.20 2.29 18.31
CA LYS A 128 -2.20 2.34 19.36
C LYS A 128 -1.92 3.63 20.11
N THR A 129 -2.78 4.62 19.94
CA THR A 129 -2.70 5.80 20.78
C THR A 129 -3.07 5.37 22.19
N GLU A 130 -2.07 5.22 23.04
CA GLU A 130 -2.26 4.98 24.45
C GLU A 130 -2.28 6.34 25.16
N TYR A 131 -3.12 6.47 26.15
CA TYR A 131 -3.22 7.68 26.96
C TYR A 131 -2.54 7.43 28.30
N VAL A 132 -1.49 8.20 28.60
CA VAL A 132 -0.63 8.04 29.78
C VAL A 132 -0.75 9.25 30.68
N CYS A 133 -0.74 9.05 31.99
CA CYS A 133 -0.69 10.16 32.93
C CYS A 133 0.73 10.72 33.04
N PRO A 134 0.97 12.04 32.87
CA PRO A 134 2.29 12.65 33.03
C PRO A 134 2.91 12.45 34.40
N MET A 135 2.09 12.34 35.43
CA MET A 135 2.54 12.17 36.84
C MET A 135 2.61 10.69 37.25
N HIS A 136 1.89 9.79 36.56
CA HIS A 136 1.81 8.36 36.87
C HIS A 136 2.00 7.56 35.59
N PRO A 137 3.25 7.36 35.14
CA PRO A 137 3.54 6.69 33.87
C PRO A 137 3.03 5.23 33.78
N GLU A 138 2.76 4.63 34.95
CA GLU A 138 2.14 3.30 35.06
C GLU A 138 0.64 3.26 34.72
N VAL A 139 -0.02 4.42 34.69
CA VAL A 139 -1.43 4.54 34.29
C VAL A 139 -1.52 4.72 32.80
N ILE A 140 -1.85 3.63 32.10
CA ILE A 140 -2.03 3.57 30.65
C ILE A 140 -3.48 3.21 30.35
N SER A 141 -4.13 3.93 29.44
CA SER A 141 -5.50 3.71 29.00
C SER A 141 -5.59 3.71 27.48
N ASP A 142 -6.52 2.94 26.93
CA ASP A 142 -6.80 2.91 25.49
C ASP A 142 -7.76 4.03 25.05
N LYS A 143 -8.20 4.87 26.01
CA LYS A 143 -9.18 5.94 25.76
C LYS A 143 -8.77 7.23 26.47
N PRO A 144 -9.06 8.41 25.91
CA PRO A 144 -8.87 9.66 26.60
C PRO A 144 -9.72 9.70 27.88
N GLY A 145 -9.15 10.21 28.97
CA GLY A 145 -9.84 10.25 30.28
C GLY A 145 -9.02 10.94 31.34
N ALA A 146 -9.44 10.83 32.60
CA ALA A 146 -8.71 11.34 33.75
C ALA A 146 -7.95 10.18 34.43
N CYS A 147 -6.77 10.47 34.94
CA CYS A 147 -5.96 9.53 35.70
C CYS A 147 -6.71 9.13 37.00
N PRO A 148 -6.92 7.84 37.27
CA PRO A 148 -7.64 7.38 38.46
C PRO A 148 -6.89 7.66 39.77
N ILE A 149 -5.56 7.96 39.72
CA ILE A 149 -4.76 8.23 40.91
C ILE A 149 -4.74 9.72 41.27
N CYS A 150 -4.59 10.62 40.24
CA CYS A 150 -4.41 12.05 40.49
C CYS A 150 -5.47 12.95 39.82
N GLY A 151 -6.38 12.40 39.01
CA GLY A 151 -7.44 13.18 38.35
C GLY A 151 -6.99 14.03 37.16
N MET A 152 -5.69 14.04 36.80
CA MET A 152 -5.19 14.79 35.63
C MET A 152 -5.64 14.11 34.31
N ALA A 153 -5.86 14.92 33.28
CA ALA A 153 -6.12 14.40 31.95
C ALA A 153 -4.95 13.53 31.46
N LEU A 154 -5.28 12.37 30.91
CA LEU A 154 -4.30 11.47 30.29
C LEU A 154 -3.88 12.08 28.94
N GLU A 155 -2.59 12.14 28.69
CA GLU A 155 -2.02 12.64 27.44
C GLU A 155 -1.84 11.50 26.42
N PRO A 156 -2.14 11.74 25.13
CA PRO A 156 -1.97 10.73 24.11
C PRO A 156 -0.48 10.41 23.91
N ARG A 157 -0.11 9.14 24.05
CA ARG A 157 1.21 8.61 23.74
C ARG A 157 1.09 7.63 22.58
N VAL A 158 1.84 7.89 21.52
CA VAL A 158 1.91 6.98 20.37
C VAL A 158 2.94 5.90 20.67
N ALA A 159 2.49 4.69 20.97
CA ALA A 159 3.36 3.54 21.15
C ALA A 159 3.72 2.93 19.79
N ALA A 160 4.95 3.16 19.32
CA ALA A 160 5.50 2.43 18.18
C ALA A 160 5.96 1.05 18.66
N THR A 161 5.23 0.00 18.25
CA THR A 161 5.62 -1.38 18.56
C THR A 161 6.86 -1.76 17.77
N SER A 162 7.96 -1.94 18.49
CA SER A 162 9.25 -2.43 18.00
C SER A 162 9.16 -3.80 17.34
N SER A 163 9.95 -3.97 16.27
CA SER A 163 10.37 -5.21 15.61
C SER A 163 9.34 -6.34 15.53
N VAL A 164 8.73 -6.44 14.35
CA VAL A 164 7.96 -7.62 13.93
C VAL A 164 8.94 -8.80 13.82
N GLU A 165 9.10 -9.59 14.90
CA GLU A 165 9.63 -10.94 14.78
C GLU A 165 8.66 -11.74 13.91
N GLU A 166 9.14 -12.23 12.78
CA GLU A 166 8.36 -13.09 11.91
C GLU A 166 7.93 -14.35 12.64
N ASP A 167 6.66 -14.66 12.57
CA ASP A 167 6.19 -16.00 12.87
C ASP A 167 6.50 -16.93 11.67
N ASP A 168 7.74 -17.42 11.62
CA ASP A 168 8.21 -18.38 10.65
C ASP A 168 7.67 -19.80 10.92
N SER A 169 6.71 -19.94 11.85
CA SER A 169 6.21 -21.23 12.32
C SER A 169 5.65 -22.08 11.19
N GLU A 170 4.87 -21.49 10.29
CA GLU A 170 4.28 -22.21 9.16
C GLU A 170 5.36 -22.65 8.16
N LEU A 171 6.29 -21.77 7.78
CA LEU A 171 7.39 -22.13 6.87
C LEU A 171 8.28 -23.22 7.48
N ARG A 172 8.59 -23.12 8.77
CA ARG A 172 9.36 -24.13 9.50
C ARG A 172 8.62 -25.46 9.54
N SER A 173 7.32 -25.44 9.84
CA SER A 173 6.47 -26.63 9.85
C SER A 173 6.42 -27.30 8.48
N MET A 174 6.14 -26.53 7.39
CA MET A 174 6.07 -27.08 6.04
C MET A 174 7.44 -27.61 5.57
N ARG A 175 8.53 -26.95 5.93
CA ARG A 175 9.89 -27.40 5.61
C ARG A 175 10.24 -28.69 6.34
N LEU A 176 9.87 -28.83 7.60
CA LEU A 176 10.08 -30.06 8.37
C LEU A 176 9.30 -31.22 7.73
N ARG A 177 8.03 -31.01 7.43
CA ARG A 177 7.17 -32.02 6.77
C ARG A 177 7.72 -32.42 5.40
N PHE A 178 8.24 -31.46 4.63
CA PHE A 178 8.86 -31.72 3.34
C PHE A 178 10.09 -32.62 3.47
N TRP A 179 11.04 -32.31 4.36
CA TRP A 179 12.27 -33.09 4.48
C TRP A 179 12.03 -34.50 5.03
N ILE A 180 11.14 -34.63 6.04
CA ILE A 180 10.77 -35.95 6.56
C ILE A 180 10.00 -36.74 5.48
N GLY A 181 9.06 -36.09 4.80
CA GLY A 181 8.31 -36.69 3.71
C GLY A 181 9.23 -37.17 2.58
N LEU A 182 10.21 -36.36 2.18
CA LEU A 182 11.20 -36.73 1.15
C LEU A 182 12.05 -37.91 1.58
N ALA A 183 12.53 -37.90 2.83
CA ALA A 183 13.35 -38.98 3.36
C ALA A 183 12.62 -40.36 3.39
N LEU A 184 11.29 -40.32 3.60
CA LEU A 184 10.47 -41.55 3.59
C LEU A 184 9.99 -41.92 2.18
N THR A 185 9.82 -40.95 1.28
CA THR A 185 9.33 -41.20 -0.08
C THR A 185 10.43 -41.73 -1.00
N VAL A 186 11.71 -41.36 -0.80
CA VAL A 186 12.83 -41.86 -1.61
C VAL A 186 12.97 -43.40 -1.51
N PRO A 187 13.05 -44.05 -0.32
CA PRO A 187 13.09 -45.50 -0.22
C PRO A 187 11.80 -46.15 -0.72
N LEU A 188 10.62 -45.51 -0.52
CA LEU A 188 9.36 -45.98 -1.07
C LEU A 188 9.39 -46.09 -2.60
N LEU A 189 9.90 -45.04 -3.29
CA LEU A 189 10.07 -45.01 -4.73
C LEU A 189 11.12 -46.06 -5.21
N ALA A 190 12.19 -46.24 -4.44
CA ALA A 190 13.20 -47.24 -4.76
C ALA A 190 12.63 -48.67 -4.73
N ILE A 191 11.71 -48.96 -3.81
CA ILE A 191 11.02 -50.25 -3.74
C ILE A 191 10.06 -50.40 -4.93
N SER A 192 9.16 -49.44 -5.16
CA SER A 192 8.12 -49.54 -6.18
C SER A 192 8.71 -49.47 -7.59
N MET A 193 9.60 -48.51 -7.90
CA MET A 193 10.19 -48.35 -9.24
C MET A 193 11.33 -49.32 -9.47
N GLY A 194 12.04 -49.72 -8.43
CA GLY A 194 13.09 -50.73 -8.52
C GLY A 194 12.57 -52.09 -9.00
N GLY A 195 11.40 -52.49 -8.48
CA GLY A 195 10.68 -53.63 -8.95
C GLY A 195 10.25 -53.55 -10.41
N MET A 196 9.96 -52.38 -10.92
CA MET A 196 9.52 -52.17 -12.31
C MET A 196 10.71 -52.10 -13.32
N LEU A 197 11.88 -51.62 -12.86
CA LEU A 197 13.06 -51.38 -13.70
C LEU A 197 14.03 -52.58 -13.74
N THR A 198 13.96 -53.51 -12.79
CA THR A 198 14.86 -54.62 -12.67
C THR A 198 14.12 -55.96 -12.72
N SER A 199 14.52 -56.86 -13.57
CA SER A 199 13.96 -58.23 -13.67
C SER A 199 14.56 -59.19 -12.61
N GLY A 200 14.99 -58.69 -11.44
CA GLY A 200 15.64 -59.44 -10.40
C GLY A 200 14.84 -59.57 -9.11
N TRP A 201 15.53 -59.85 -7.99
CA TRP A 201 14.95 -60.04 -6.65
C TRP A 201 14.07 -58.86 -6.16
N LEU A 202 14.33 -57.64 -6.63
CA LEU A 202 13.50 -56.48 -6.31
C LEU A 202 12.08 -56.58 -6.89
N HIS A 203 11.95 -57.16 -8.10
CA HIS A 203 10.65 -57.40 -8.73
C HIS A 203 9.85 -58.46 -7.94
N GLU A 204 10.52 -59.56 -7.58
CA GLU A 204 9.90 -60.61 -6.75
C GLU A 204 9.49 -60.09 -5.36
N PHE A 205 10.34 -59.22 -4.76
CA PHE A 205 10.05 -58.62 -3.46
C PHE A 205 8.86 -57.65 -3.56
N ASP A 206 8.76 -56.83 -4.60
CA ASP A 206 7.65 -55.88 -4.76
C ASP A 206 6.29 -56.59 -4.87
N MET A 207 6.28 -57.78 -5.42
CA MET A 207 5.11 -58.64 -5.55
C MET A 207 4.70 -59.32 -4.20
N THR A 208 5.48 -59.12 -3.14
CA THR A 208 5.16 -59.74 -1.83
C THR A 208 4.17 -58.88 -1.01
N ARG A 209 3.44 -59.51 -0.08
CA ARG A 209 2.65 -58.79 0.91
C ARG A 209 3.50 -57.94 1.86
N VAL A 210 4.72 -58.40 2.13
CA VAL A 210 5.65 -57.67 3.00
C VAL A 210 6.00 -56.33 2.38
N SER A 211 6.23 -56.28 1.05
CA SER A 211 6.46 -55.02 0.35
C SER A 211 5.32 -54.04 0.49
N ALA A 212 4.04 -54.49 0.32
CA ALA A 212 2.90 -53.57 0.48
C ALA A 212 2.73 -53.03 1.90
N TRP A 213 2.96 -53.85 2.93
CA TRP A 213 2.96 -53.37 4.31
C TRP A 213 4.10 -52.40 4.59
N LEU A 214 5.29 -52.66 4.02
CA LEU A 214 6.43 -51.74 4.13
C LEU A 214 6.13 -50.44 3.42
N GLN A 215 5.55 -50.48 2.22
CA GLN A 215 5.12 -49.27 1.49
C GLN A 215 4.05 -48.49 2.29
N LEU A 216 3.07 -49.16 2.93
CA LEU A 216 2.09 -48.53 3.79
C LEU A 216 2.77 -47.84 4.99
N VAL A 217 3.70 -48.49 5.68
CA VAL A 217 4.41 -47.93 6.84
C VAL A 217 5.22 -46.70 6.46
N LEU A 218 5.85 -46.66 5.27
CA LEU A 218 6.59 -45.52 4.76
C LEU A 218 5.66 -44.40 4.28
N ALA A 219 4.55 -44.72 3.62
CA ALA A 219 3.63 -43.72 3.04
C ALA A 219 2.70 -43.08 4.10
N ALA A 220 2.24 -43.87 5.07
CA ALA A 220 1.27 -43.34 6.05
C ALA A 220 1.73 -42.09 6.81
N PRO A 221 2.96 -41.97 7.32
CA PRO A 221 3.45 -40.75 7.94
C PRO A 221 3.50 -39.59 6.95
N VAL A 222 3.87 -39.83 5.69
CA VAL A 222 3.94 -38.82 4.65
C VAL A 222 2.57 -38.26 4.33
N VAL A 223 1.58 -39.12 4.10
CA VAL A 223 0.25 -38.74 3.67
C VAL A 223 -0.57 -38.21 4.85
N LEU A 224 -0.61 -38.91 5.99
CA LEU A 224 -1.48 -38.57 7.11
C LEU A 224 -0.95 -37.40 7.96
N TRP A 225 0.36 -37.40 8.25
CA TRP A 225 0.97 -36.30 9.02
C TRP A 225 1.53 -35.20 8.11
N GLY A 226 2.29 -35.55 7.10
CA GLY A 226 2.85 -34.60 6.13
C GLY A 226 1.76 -33.87 5.38
N GLY A 227 0.75 -34.60 4.87
CA GLY A 227 -0.41 -34.10 4.13
C GLY A 227 -1.55 -33.54 4.99
N ALA A 228 -1.52 -33.65 6.32
CA ALA A 228 -2.62 -33.20 7.20
C ALA A 228 -3.11 -31.77 6.90
N PRO A 229 -2.26 -30.75 6.66
CA PRO A 229 -2.72 -29.41 6.32
C PRO A 229 -3.57 -29.38 5.04
N PHE A 230 -3.26 -30.21 4.05
CA PHE A 230 -3.99 -30.26 2.78
C PHE A 230 -5.37 -30.90 2.96
N PHE A 231 -5.46 -31.98 3.75
CA PHE A 231 -6.73 -32.62 4.06
C PHE A 231 -7.64 -31.69 4.89
N GLN A 232 -7.11 -30.99 5.89
CA GLN A 232 -7.86 -30.01 6.67
C GLN A 232 -8.41 -28.88 5.81
N ARG A 233 -7.56 -28.29 4.94
CA ARG A 233 -7.94 -27.21 4.03
C ARG A 233 -8.94 -27.71 2.96
N GLY A 234 -8.75 -28.91 2.44
CA GLY A 234 -9.68 -29.55 1.50
C GLY A 234 -11.03 -29.83 2.12
N TRP A 235 -11.08 -30.33 3.35
CA TRP A 235 -12.32 -30.57 4.08
C TRP A 235 -13.09 -29.26 4.36
N ASN A 236 -12.39 -28.24 4.80
CA ASN A 236 -12.98 -26.91 5.01
C ASN A 236 -13.56 -26.34 3.72
N SER A 237 -12.86 -26.52 2.59
CA SER A 237 -13.30 -26.09 1.27
C SER A 237 -14.61 -26.79 0.83
N LEU A 238 -14.70 -28.11 1.07
CA LEU A 238 -15.91 -28.89 0.80
C LEU A 238 -17.09 -28.44 1.70
N ARG A 239 -16.81 -28.21 3.01
CA ARG A 239 -17.82 -27.79 3.97
C ARG A 239 -18.38 -26.39 3.69
N THR A 240 -17.54 -25.48 3.20
CA THR A 240 -17.92 -24.09 2.88
C THR A 240 -18.47 -23.94 1.46
N GLY A 241 -18.44 -24.99 0.63
CA GLY A 241 -18.85 -24.94 -0.77
C GLY A 241 -17.91 -24.17 -1.71
N ASN A 242 -16.78 -23.67 -1.18
CA ASN A 242 -15.77 -22.93 -1.95
C ASN A 242 -14.67 -23.88 -2.42
N LEU A 243 -14.95 -24.64 -3.48
CA LEU A 243 -14.01 -25.61 -4.03
C LEU A 243 -12.73 -24.93 -4.51
N ASN A 244 -11.58 -25.42 -4.02
CA ASN A 244 -10.25 -24.87 -4.31
C ASN A 244 -9.23 -25.96 -4.61
N MET A 245 -7.96 -25.57 -4.79
CA MET A 245 -6.88 -26.51 -5.12
C MET A 245 -6.69 -27.62 -4.06
N PHE A 246 -6.92 -27.33 -2.78
CA PHE A 246 -6.75 -28.31 -1.71
C PHE A 246 -7.83 -29.41 -1.76
N THR A 247 -9.02 -29.11 -2.32
CA THR A 247 -10.06 -30.11 -2.59
C THR A 247 -9.55 -31.16 -3.58
N LEU A 248 -8.97 -30.75 -4.71
CA LEU A 248 -8.46 -31.65 -5.74
C LEU A 248 -7.29 -32.50 -5.22
N ILE A 249 -6.35 -31.87 -4.51
CA ILE A 249 -5.20 -32.56 -3.90
C ILE A 249 -5.68 -33.59 -2.87
N ALA A 250 -6.56 -33.20 -1.94
CA ALA A 250 -7.05 -34.09 -0.91
C ALA A 250 -7.85 -35.26 -1.50
N MET A 251 -8.67 -35.03 -2.53
CA MET A 251 -9.39 -36.08 -3.23
C MET A 251 -8.43 -37.03 -3.95
N GLY A 252 -7.52 -36.53 -4.79
CA GLY A 252 -6.59 -37.34 -5.56
C GLY A 252 -5.67 -38.19 -4.67
N THR A 253 -5.02 -37.56 -3.69
CA THR A 253 -4.11 -38.22 -2.75
C THR A 253 -4.89 -39.18 -1.83
N GLY A 254 -6.05 -38.77 -1.34
CA GLY A 254 -6.89 -39.57 -0.42
C GLY A 254 -7.45 -40.82 -1.09
N VAL A 255 -7.94 -40.69 -2.32
CA VAL A 255 -8.49 -41.85 -3.09
C VAL A 255 -7.38 -42.85 -3.40
N ALA A 256 -6.20 -42.39 -3.86
CA ALA A 256 -5.08 -43.31 -4.14
C ALA A 256 -4.57 -44.02 -2.87
N PHE A 257 -4.46 -43.29 -1.76
CA PHE A 257 -4.03 -43.87 -0.48
C PHE A 257 -5.07 -44.86 0.08
N LEU A 258 -6.35 -44.48 0.07
CA LEU A 258 -7.43 -45.33 0.59
C LEU A 258 -7.57 -46.62 -0.24
N TYR A 259 -7.51 -46.51 -1.55
CA TYR A 259 -7.50 -47.72 -2.42
C TYR A 259 -6.37 -48.65 -2.06
N SER A 260 -5.14 -48.14 -1.97
CA SER A 260 -3.96 -48.94 -1.62
C SER A 260 -4.04 -49.55 -0.23
N LEU A 261 -4.60 -48.82 0.74
CA LEU A 261 -4.87 -49.33 2.09
C LEU A 261 -5.86 -50.49 2.05
N VAL A 262 -6.99 -50.32 1.35
CA VAL A 262 -8.03 -51.36 1.21
C VAL A 262 -7.43 -52.62 0.58
N VAL A 263 -6.67 -52.49 -0.49
CA VAL A 263 -5.99 -53.63 -1.17
C VAL A 263 -5.00 -54.34 -0.26
N THR A 264 -4.25 -53.58 0.56
CA THR A 264 -3.24 -54.13 1.47
C THR A 264 -3.86 -54.88 2.66
N VAL A 265 -4.96 -54.36 3.20
CA VAL A 265 -5.61 -54.89 4.43
C VAL A 265 -6.55 -56.06 4.13
N LEU A 266 -7.25 -56.06 2.95
CA LEU A 266 -8.23 -57.08 2.62
C LEU A 266 -7.59 -58.46 2.48
N PRO A 267 -8.29 -59.53 2.97
CA PRO A 267 -7.87 -60.92 2.79
C PRO A 267 -7.83 -61.29 1.29
N GLN A 268 -6.88 -62.17 0.93
CA GLN A 268 -6.74 -62.66 -0.45
C GLN A 268 -8.02 -63.29 -1.04
N SER A 269 -8.87 -63.86 -0.20
CA SER A 269 -10.14 -64.44 -0.62
C SER A 269 -11.16 -63.45 -1.20
N LEU A 270 -11.05 -62.18 -0.85
CA LEU A 270 -11.97 -61.13 -1.30
C LEU A 270 -11.37 -60.31 -2.46
N LEU A 271 -10.07 -60.39 -2.71
CA LEU A 271 -9.37 -59.68 -3.79
C LEU A 271 -9.85 -60.03 -5.22
N PRO A 272 -10.25 -61.28 -5.55
CA PRO A 272 -10.76 -61.59 -6.90
C PRO A 272 -12.04 -60.85 -7.27
N VAL A 273 -12.81 -60.33 -6.28
CA VAL A 273 -14.01 -59.56 -6.53
C VAL A 273 -13.65 -58.16 -7.02
N ILE A 274 -12.50 -57.61 -6.60
CA ILE A 274 -11.99 -56.28 -6.95
C ILE A 274 -11.05 -56.30 -8.15
N ALA A 275 -10.29 -57.38 -8.29
CA ALA A 275 -9.29 -57.62 -9.35
C ALA A 275 -9.64 -58.85 -10.15
N ARG A 276 -10.45 -58.70 -11.20
CA ARG A 276 -10.65 -59.74 -12.25
C ARG A 276 -9.41 -59.74 -13.17
N GLY A 277 -8.41 -60.55 -12.84
CA GLY A 277 -7.18 -60.69 -13.66
C GLY A 277 -6.06 -61.41 -12.89
N MET A 278 -5.11 -61.98 -13.59
CA MET A 278 -4.01 -62.72 -13.00
C MET A 278 -3.11 -61.82 -12.16
N GLY A 279 -3.01 -62.05 -10.87
CA GLY A 279 -2.06 -61.45 -9.99
C GLY A 279 -2.64 -60.59 -8.89
N ARG A 280 -1.78 -60.03 -8.04
CA ARG A 280 -2.12 -59.12 -6.98
C ARG A 280 -2.43 -57.74 -7.55
N PRO A 281 -3.50 -57.02 -7.08
CA PRO A 281 -3.76 -55.63 -7.48
C PRO A 281 -2.60 -54.74 -7.10
N ASP A 282 -2.21 -53.84 -8.01
CA ASP A 282 -1.17 -52.84 -7.77
C ASP A 282 -1.56 -51.89 -6.63
N VAL A 283 -0.62 -51.49 -5.81
CA VAL A 283 -0.80 -50.44 -4.80
C VAL A 283 -0.18 -49.16 -5.29
N TYR A 284 -0.68 -48.00 -4.88
CA TYR A 284 -0.29 -46.66 -5.32
C TYR A 284 0.16 -45.77 -4.14
N PHE A 285 0.82 -46.38 -3.13
CA PHE A 285 1.33 -45.65 -1.98
C PHE A 285 2.41 -44.65 -2.38
N GLU A 286 3.28 -45.01 -3.33
CA GLU A 286 4.34 -44.17 -3.87
C GLU A 286 3.75 -42.95 -4.59
N VAL A 287 2.61 -43.09 -5.28
CA VAL A 287 1.91 -42.01 -5.94
C VAL A 287 1.42 -41.01 -4.89
N SER A 288 0.71 -41.49 -3.85
CA SER A 288 0.14 -40.64 -2.79
C SER A 288 1.24 -39.89 -2.02
N ALA A 289 2.34 -40.58 -1.69
CA ALA A 289 3.47 -39.97 -0.98
C ALA A 289 4.21 -38.96 -1.85
N SER A 290 4.48 -39.29 -3.11
CA SER A 290 5.16 -38.38 -4.05
C SER A 290 4.37 -37.11 -4.31
N ILE A 291 3.06 -37.22 -4.49
CA ILE A 291 2.17 -36.05 -4.66
C ILE A 291 2.26 -35.18 -3.41
N THR A 292 2.14 -35.78 -2.22
CA THR A 292 2.21 -35.03 -0.94
C THR A 292 3.53 -34.26 -0.83
N VAL A 293 4.67 -34.91 -1.13
CA VAL A 293 6.01 -34.27 -1.07
C VAL A 293 6.16 -33.18 -2.11
N LEU A 294 5.70 -33.36 -3.34
CA LEU A 294 5.77 -32.35 -4.41
C LEU A 294 4.89 -31.14 -4.11
N VAL A 295 3.71 -31.35 -3.51
CA VAL A 295 2.84 -30.26 -3.05
C VAL A 295 3.48 -29.51 -1.87
N LEU A 296 4.11 -30.22 -0.92
CA LEU A 296 4.88 -29.60 0.17
C LEU A 296 6.03 -28.77 -0.37
N LEU A 297 6.77 -29.27 -1.38
CA LEU A 297 7.79 -28.48 -2.07
C LEU A 297 7.24 -27.19 -2.65
N GLY A 298 6.11 -27.28 -3.38
CA GLY A 298 5.41 -26.13 -3.93
C GLY A 298 5.05 -25.10 -2.85
N GLN A 299 4.50 -25.55 -1.72
CA GLN A 299 4.14 -24.69 -0.58
C GLN A 299 5.37 -24.04 0.09
N VAL A 300 6.45 -24.78 0.29
CA VAL A 300 7.71 -24.25 0.82
C VAL A 300 8.29 -23.18 -0.10
N MET A 301 8.27 -23.40 -1.42
CA MET A 301 8.73 -22.41 -2.41
C MET A 301 7.84 -21.18 -2.42
N GLU A 302 6.52 -21.34 -2.34
CA GLU A 302 5.55 -20.27 -2.25
C GLU A 302 5.80 -19.38 -1.02
N LEU A 303 5.87 -19.98 0.18
CA LEU A 303 6.10 -19.26 1.43
C LEU A 303 7.46 -18.53 1.43
N ARG A 304 8.51 -19.16 0.87
CA ARG A 304 9.83 -18.50 0.69
C ARG A 304 9.74 -17.29 -0.26
N ALA A 305 9.06 -17.45 -1.39
CA ALA A 305 8.93 -16.36 -2.36
C ALA A 305 8.15 -15.19 -1.77
N ARG A 306 7.08 -15.43 -1.02
CA ARG A 306 6.33 -14.41 -0.29
C ARG A 306 7.23 -13.68 0.72
N LYS A 307 7.99 -14.43 1.51
CA LYS A 307 8.96 -13.86 2.46
C LYS A 307 9.98 -12.95 1.79
N GLN A 308 10.52 -13.35 0.65
CA GLN A 308 11.49 -12.53 -0.10
C GLN A 308 10.86 -11.26 -0.68
N THR A 309 9.59 -11.27 -1.04
CA THR A 309 8.90 -10.10 -1.60
C THR A 309 8.48 -9.10 -0.53
N SER A 310 8.14 -9.54 0.67
CA SER A 310 7.91 -8.66 1.84
C SER A 310 9.18 -7.94 2.31
N GLY A 311 10.35 -8.39 1.87
CA GLY A 311 11.64 -7.78 2.20
C GLY A 311 11.81 -6.33 1.73
N ALA A 312 11.04 -5.86 0.73
CA ALA A 312 11.08 -4.46 0.28
C ALA A 312 10.51 -3.50 1.34
N ILE A 313 9.38 -3.85 1.96
CA ILE A 313 8.79 -3.06 3.07
C ILE A 313 9.72 -3.09 4.28
N ARG A 314 10.31 -4.24 4.60
CA ARG A 314 11.28 -4.34 5.70
C ARG A 314 12.53 -3.51 5.46
N ALA A 315 13.02 -3.47 4.23
CA ALA A 315 14.14 -2.60 3.88
C ALA A 315 13.82 -1.13 4.18
N LEU A 316 12.59 -0.69 3.89
CA LEU A 316 12.12 0.66 4.24
C LEU A 316 11.97 0.84 5.76
N LEU A 317 11.37 -0.10 6.47
CA LEU A 317 11.25 -0.05 7.94
C LEU A 317 12.60 -0.02 8.66
N ASN A 318 13.60 -0.73 8.14
CA ASN A 318 14.96 -0.76 8.68
C ASN A 318 15.73 0.55 8.42
N LEU A 319 15.21 1.50 7.66
CA LEU A 319 15.82 2.82 7.49
C LEU A 319 15.71 3.66 8.75
N THR A 320 14.65 3.50 9.52
CA THR A 320 14.45 4.26 10.77
C THR A 320 15.41 3.77 11.85
N PRO A 321 16.18 4.66 12.48
CA PRO A 321 17.03 4.29 13.63
C PRO A 321 16.16 3.96 14.85
N LYS A 322 16.67 3.19 15.79
CA LYS A 322 15.94 2.86 17.04
C LYS A 322 16.10 3.92 18.13
N MET A 323 17.13 4.71 18.05
CA MET A 323 17.49 5.75 19.03
C MET A 323 17.70 7.07 18.29
N ALA A 324 17.42 8.17 18.96
CA ALA A 324 17.72 9.53 18.50
C ALA A 324 18.44 10.30 19.60
N ARG A 325 19.29 11.25 19.22
CA ARG A 325 20.04 12.08 20.16
C ARG A 325 19.32 13.40 20.36
N LYS A 326 18.63 13.50 21.50
CA LYS A 326 17.91 14.69 21.92
C LYS A 326 18.85 15.68 22.61
N VAL A 327 18.75 16.94 22.25
CA VAL A 327 19.46 18.06 22.84
C VAL A 327 18.49 18.80 23.75
N GLU A 328 18.76 18.77 25.04
CA GLU A 328 17.99 19.51 26.05
C GLU A 328 18.31 21.02 26.00
N GLU A 329 17.45 21.84 26.59
CA GLU A 329 17.66 23.29 26.70
C GLU A 329 18.97 23.65 27.40
N SER A 330 19.45 22.78 28.29
CA SER A 330 20.75 22.88 28.98
C SER A 330 21.96 22.68 28.06
N GLY A 331 21.74 22.26 26.79
CA GLY A 331 22.80 21.86 25.86
C GLY A 331 23.31 20.43 26.06
N ARG A 332 22.75 19.67 27.02
CA ARG A 332 23.11 18.27 27.24
C ARG A 332 22.50 17.37 26.18
N GLU A 333 23.30 16.46 25.61
CA GLU A 333 22.87 15.45 24.68
C GLU A 333 22.53 14.13 25.38
N ALA A 334 21.38 13.53 25.06
CA ALA A 334 20.95 12.24 25.57
C ALA A 334 20.42 11.37 24.45
N ASP A 335 20.83 10.10 24.42
CA ASP A 335 20.27 9.13 23.46
C ASP A 335 18.94 8.61 24.04
N VAL A 336 17.84 8.86 23.32
CA VAL A 336 16.48 8.47 23.71
C VAL A 336 15.87 7.54 22.64
N PRO A 337 15.01 6.61 23.04
CA PRO A 337 14.23 5.82 22.08
C PRO A 337 13.42 6.74 21.17
N LEU A 338 13.30 6.37 19.88
CA LEU A 338 12.57 7.18 18.90
C LEU A 338 11.11 7.44 19.29
N GLU A 339 10.51 6.53 20.05
CA GLU A 339 9.14 6.60 20.55
C GLU A 339 8.91 7.73 21.58
N GLN A 340 9.99 8.26 22.16
CA GLN A 340 9.94 9.33 23.13
C GLN A 340 10.16 10.72 22.53
N ILE A 341 10.39 10.80 21.22
CA ILE A 341 10.56 12.07 20.51
C ILE A 341 9.18 12.70 20.27
N ALA A 342 9.08 13.98 20.65
CA ALA A 342 7.90 14.82 20.41
C ALA A 342 8.18 15.86 19.32
N VAL A 343 7.10 16.41 18.75
CA VAL A 343 7.18 17.56 17.83
C VAL A 343 7.78 18.76 18.58
N GLY A 344 8.75 19.41 17.97
CA GLY A 344 9.50 20.52 18.56
C GLY A 344 10.79 20.12 19.26
N ASP A 345 11.04 18.82 19.48
CA ASP A 345 12.30 18.36 20.06
C ASP A 345 13.50 18.68 19.16
N ARG A 346 14.59 19.14 19.78
CA ARG A 346 15.86 19.41 19.08
C ARG A 346 16.71 18.14 19.07
N LEU A 347 17.12 17.71 17.86
CA LEU A 347 17.85 16.45 17.66
C LEU A 347 19.17 16.72 16.95
N ARG A 348 20.26 16.14 17.47
CA ARG A 348 21.57 16.16 16.83
C ARG A 348 21.74 14.96 15.91
N VAL A 349 22.09 15.23 14.65
CA VAL A 349 22.41 14.20 13.66
C VAL A 349 23.86 14.34 13.25
N ARG A 350 24.68 13.33 13.56
CA ARG A 350 26.11 13.31 13.28
C ARG A 350 26.40 12.74 11.87
N PRO A 351 27.60 12.94 11.33
CA PRO A 351 28.00 12.32 10.07
C PRO A 351 27.81 10.82 10.06
N GLY A 352 27.20 10.29 9.00
CA GLY A 352 26.91 8.87 8.83
C GLY A 352 25.69 8.35 9.61
N GLU A 353 25.08 9.16 10.47
CA GLU A 353 23.86 8.78 11.19
C GLU A 353 22.62 8.94 10.31
N LYS A 354 21.61 8.14 10.59
CA LYS A 354 20.30 8.26 9.94
C LYS A 354 19.48 9.35 10.61
N ILE A 355 18.74 10.12 9.81
CA ILE A 355 17.81 11.13 10.30
C ILE A 355 16.64 10.41 10.99
N PRO A 356 16.36 10.73 12.28
CA PRO A 356 15.43 9.94 13.08
C PRO A 356 13.95 10.19 12.76
N VAL A 357 13.57 11.43 12.53
CA VAL A 357 12.18 11.88 12.27
C VAL A 357 12.18 12.95 11.19
N ASP A 358 10.99 13.30 10.65
CA ASP A 358 10.90 14.42 9.73
C ASP A 358 11.02 15.75 10.48
N GLY A 359 11.77 16.69 9.92
CA GLY A 359 12.01 17.98 10.58
C GLY A 359 12.66 19.02 9.68
N ARG A 360 13.21 20.06 10.30
CA ARG A 360 13.97 21.10 9.62
C ARG A 360 15.34 21.31 10.27
N VAL A 361 16.32 21.66 9.45
CA VAL A 361 17.66 22.06 9.94
C VAL A 361 17.54 23.39 10.68
N GLU A 362 17.93 23.42 11.96
CA GLU A 362 18.07 24.66 12.75
C GLU A 362 19.50 25.22 12.63
N GLU A 363 20.51 24.33 12.71
CA GLU A 363 21.91 24.73 12.66
C GLU A 363 22.74 23.71 11.87
N GLY A 364 23.77 24.18 11.19
CA GLY A 364 24.68 23.34 10.44
C GLY A 364 24.31 23.21 8.96
N LYS A 365 25.18 22.50 8.24
CA LYS A 365 24.97 22.15 6.83
C LYS A 365 25.61 20.79 6.56
N SER A 366 24.98 19.97 5.73
CA SER A 366 25.52 18.68 5.30
C SER A 366 24.89 18.20 4.00
N SER A 367 25.59 17.32 3.31
CA SER A 367 24.99 16.53 2.22
C SER A 367 24.19 15.36 2.82
N VAL A 368 22.96 15.16 2.38
CA VAL A 368 22.09 14.09 2.83
C VAL A 368 21.79 13.15 1.69
N ASP A 369 22.05 11.86 1.88
CA ASP A 369 21.66 10.81 0.93
C ASP A 369 20.18 10.46 1.12
N GLU A 370 19.35 10.90 0.20
CA GLU A 370 17.91 10.65 0.16
C GLU A 370 17.55 9.53 -0.83
N SER A 371 18.53 8.82 -1.39
CA SER A 371 18.34 7.83 -2.45
C SER A 371 17.37 6.72 -2.11
N MET A 372 17.32 6.32 -0.83
CA MET A 372 16.42 5.26 -0.35
C MET A 372 14.94 5.66 -0.35
N VAL A 373 14.65 6.97 -0.31
CA VAL A 373 13.27 7.51 -0.33
C VAL A 373 12.95 8.10 -1.70
N THR A 374 13.87 8.84 -2.27
CA THR A 374 13.68 9.56 -3.55
C THR A 374 14.08 8.74 -4.78
N GLY A 375 14.97 7.75 -4.62
CA GLY A 375 15.56 6.97 -5.71
C GLY A 375 16.66 7.70 -6.50
N GLU A 376 17.19 8.85 -6.00
CA GLU A 376 18.32 9.56 -6.64
C GLU A 376 19.62 9.25 -5.93
N ALA A 377 20.63 8.90 -6.70
CA ALA A 377 21.94 8.56 -6.15
C ALA A 377 22.78 9.77 -5.72
N ILE A 378 22.39 11.01 -6.10
CA ILE A 378 23.18 12.22 -5.80
C ILE A 378 22.71 12.78 -4.46
N PRO A 379 23.58 12.88 -3.44
CA PRO A 379 23.25 13.49 -2.16
C PRO A 379 22.85 14.97 -2.31
N VAL A 380 21.85 15.40 -1.55
CA VAL A 380 21.31 16.77 -1.57
C VAL A 380 21.94 17.59 -0.46
N LEU A 381 22.48 18.77 -0.78
CA LEU A 381 22.98 19.70 0.25
C LEU A 381 21.81 20.28 1.04
N LYS A 382 21.84 20.13 2.36
CA LYS A 382 20.89 20.71 3.31
C LYS A 382 21.55 21.76 4.16
N GLN A 383 20.85 22.85 4.34
CA GLN A 383 21.28 24.01 5.14
C GLN A 383 20.14 24.49 6.02
N GLN A 384 20.38 25.48 6.85
CA GLN A 384 19.39 26.01 7.79
C GLN A 384 18.04 26.32 7.08
N GLY A 385 16.94 25.85 7.68
CA GLY A 385 15.59 25.98 7.15
C GLY A 385 15.15 24.85 6.19
N ASP A 386 16.06 24.03 5.69
CA ASP A 386 15.73 22.94 4.77
C ASP A 386 15.04 21.77 5.49
N LYS A 387 14.15 21.10 4.76
CA LYS A 387 13.43 19.92 5.25
C LYS A 387 14.33 18.70 5.26
N LEU A 388 14.24 17.90 6.33
CA LEU A 388 14.87 16.61 6.52
C LEU A 388 13.82 15.51 6.56
N ILE A 389 14.12 14.37 5.95
CA ILE A 389 13.23 13.20 5.84
C ILE A 389 13.78 12.08 6.71
N ALA A 390 12.92 11.48 7.53
CA ALA A 390 13.25 10.32 8.36
C ALA A 390 13.81 9.15 7.54
N GLY A 391 14.85 8.50 8.06
CA GLY A 391 15.47 7.32 7.44
C GLY A 391 16.51 7.63 6.37
N THR A 392 16.69 8.90 5.96
CA THR A 392 17.79 9.34 5.07
C THR A 392 19.11 9.41 5.83
N VAL A 393 20.24 9.36 5.14
CA VAL A 393 21.57 9.26 5.77
C VAL A 393 22.29 10.60 5.68
N ASN A 394 22.71 11.12 6.84
CA ASN A 394 23.52 12.32 6.92
C ASN A 394 24.94 12.04 6.41
N GLY A 395 25.46 12.89 5.56
CA GLY A 395 26.82 12.76 4.99
C GLY A 395 27.93 13.22 5.92
N THR A 396 28.56 14.34 5.60
CA THR A 396 29.83 14.78 6.21
C THR A 396 29.70 15.80 7.33
N GLY A 397 28.58 16.55 7.39
CA GLY A 397 28.35 17.61 8.39
C GLY A 397 27.58 17.13 9.62
N SER A 398 27.69 17.85 10.73
CA SER A 398 26.80 17.69 11.88
C SER A 398 25.68 18.72 11.79
N MET A 399 24.44 18.27 11.99
CA MET A 399 23.28 19.14 11.94
C MET A 399 22.48 19.06 13.25
N LEU A 400 21.92 20.20 13.65
CA LEU A 400 20.87 20.26 14.66
C LEU A 400 19.54 20.45 13.93
N MET A 401 18.55 19.65 14.23
CA MET A 401 17.24 19.71 13.62
C MET A 401 16.12 19.83 14.65
N ALA A 402 15.03 20.51 14.29
CA ALA A 402 13.77 20.48 15.04
C ALA A 402 12.83 19.42 14.43
N ALA A 403 12.30 18.56 15.27
CA ALA A 403 11.32 17.55 14.89
C ALA A 403 9.98 18.20 14.51
N GLN A 404 9.45 17.90 13.32
CA GLN A 404 8.15 18.41 12.85
C GLN A 404 7.07 17.34 12.77
N ARG A 405 7.44 16.11 12.36
CA ARG A 405 6.54 14.95 12.30
C ARG A 405 7.23 13.76 12.93
N VAL A 406 6.50 13.04 13.77
CA VAL A 406 7.02 11.90 14.55
C VAL A 406 6.14 10.66 14.38
N GLY A 407 6.67 9.48 14.63
CA GLY A 407 5.91 8.23 14.62
C GLY A 407 5.26 7.94 13.28
N SER A 408 3.94 7.74 13.28
CA SER A 408 3.14 7.41 12.07
C SER A 408 2.99 8.57 11.08
N GLU A 409 3.24 9.79 11.51
CA GLU A 409 3.09 10.98 10.68
C GLU A 409 4.33 11.25 9.81
N THR A 410 5.44 10.54 10.05
CA THR A 410 6.63 10.66 9.21
C THR A 410 6.34 10.19 7.80
N LEU A 411 6.96 10.84 6.80
CA LEU A 411 6.83 10.48 5.38
C LEU A 411 7.16 9.00 5.15
N LEU A 412 8.22 8.50 5.81
CA LEU A 412 8.61 7.10 5.69
C LEU A 412 7.53 6.14 6.23
N ALA A 413 6.87 6.47 7.34
CA ALA A 413 5.77 5.68 7.88
C ALA A 413 4.55 5.69 6.94
N GLN A 414 4.22 6.84 6.34
CA GLN A 414 3.16 6.97 5.33
C GLN A 414 3.48 6.14 4.08
N ILE A 415 4.72 6.15 3.59
CA ILE A 415 5.17 5.31 2.47
C ILE A 415 4.95 3.83 2.79
N VAL A 416 5.37 3.38 3.96
CA VAL A 416 5.19 1.98 4.41
C VAL A 416 3.71 1.60 4.46
N ALA A 417 2.86 2.47 5.04
CA ALA A 417 1.42 2.25 5.12
C ALA A 417 0.77 2.16 3.73
N MET A 418 1.16 3.02 2.81
CA MET A 418 0.65 3.03 1.43
C MET A 418 1.04 1.75 0.68
N VAL A 419 2.32 1.33 0.75
CA VAL A 419 2.78 0.08 0.10
C VAL A 419 2.09 -1.14 0.73
N ALA A 420 1.91 -1.17 2.04
CA ALA A 420 1.17 -2.24 2.72
C ALA A 420 -0.31 -2.28 2.31
N SER A 421 -0.95 -1.14 2.11
CA SER A 421 -2.32 -1.04 1.59
C SER A 421 -2.42 -1.59 0.17
N ALA A 422 -1.49 -1.20 -0.72
CA ALA A 422 -1.46 -1.69 -2.09
C ALA A 422 -1.34 -3.22 -2.16
N GLN A 423 -0.52 -3.81 -1.30
CA GLN A 423 -0.34 -5.27 -1.25
C GLN A 423 -1.59 -6.02 -0.79
N ARG A 424 -2.46 -5.38 0.00
CA ARG A 424 -3.73 -5.96 0.47
C ARG A 424 -4.89 -5.74 -0.49
N SER A 425 -4.76 -4.82 -1.43
CA SER A 425 -5.82 -4.50 -2.37
C SER A 425 -5.93 -5.54 -3.50
N ARG A 426 -7.13 -5.69 -4.08
CA ARG A 426 -7.41 -6.61 -5.17
C ARG A 426 -7.54 -5.87 -6.49
N ALA A 427 -6.72 -6.24 -7.47
CA ALA A 427 -6.92 -5.80 -8.84
C ALA A 427 -8.18 -6.45 -9.47
N PRO A 428 -8.92 -5.76 -10.34
CA PRO A 428 -10.07 -6.32 -11.07
C PRO A 428 -9.74 -7.61 -11.82
N ILE A 429 -8.54 -7.73 -12.40
CA ILE A 429 -8.08 -8.94 -13.09
C ILE A 429 -8.01 -10.16 -12.17
N GLN A 430 -7.74 -9.97 -10.87
CA GLN A 430 -7.74 -11.06 -9.89
C GLN A 430 -9.16 -11.61 -9.70
N ARG A 431 -10.18 -10.75 -9.59
CA ARG A 431 -11.58 -11.17 -9.50
C ARG A 431 -12.03 -11.99 -10.72
N LEU A 432 -11.50 -11.67 -11.90
CA LEU A 432 -11.75 -12.46 -13.10
C LEU A 432 -11.13 -13.86 -13.00
N ALA A 433 -9.88 -13.94 -12.55
CA ALA A 433 -9.18 -15.20 -12.33
C ALA A 433 -9.90 -16.09 -11.31
N ASP A 434 -10.38 -15.52 -10.20
CA ASP A 434 -11.15 -16.24 -9.16
C ASP A 434 -12.48 -16.80 -9.72
N ARG A 435 -13.17 -16.01 -10.56
CA ARG A 435 -14.42 -16.46 -11.22
C ARG A 435 -14.15 -17.63 -12.18
N VAL A 436 -13.07 -17.56 -12.95
CA VAL A 436 -12.66 -18.66 -13.83
C VAL A 436 -12.33 -19.91 -13.00
N ALA A 437 -11.60 -19.78 -11.89
CA ALA A 437 -11.27 -20.89 -11.00
C ALA A 437 -12.51 -21.57 -10.41
N ALA A 438 -13.51 -20.78 -10.03
CA ALA A 438 -14.77 -21.30 -9.47
C ALA A 438 -15.57 -22.20 -10.44
N VAL A 439 -15.44 -21.97 -11.75
CA VAL A 439 -16.04 -22.84 -12.78
C VAL A 439 -15.12 -23.98 -13.15
N PHE A 440 -13.82 -23.74 -13.15
CA PHE A 440 -12.79 -24.69 -13.58
C PHE A 440 -12.74 -25.93 -12.66
N VAL A 441 -12.77 -25.76 -11.35
CA VAL A 441 -12.65 -26.88 -10.39
C VAL A 441 -13.80 -27.89 -10.52
N PRO A 442 -15.10 -27.50 -10.55
CA PRO A 442 -16.20 -28.42 -10.86
C PRO A 442 -16.05 -29.11 -12.20
N ALA A 443 -15.64 -28.38 -13.25
CA ALA A 443 -15.46 -28.94 -14.58
C ALA A 443 -14.38 -30.04 -14.57
N VAL A 444 -13.30 -29.85 -13.85
CA VAL A 444 -12.23 -30.86 -13.68
C VAL A 444 -12.75 -32.12 -12.99
N ILE A 445 -13.56 -31.97 -11.95
CA ILE A 445 -14.16 -33.13 -11.25
C ILE A 445 -15.03 -33.92 -12.21
N VAL A 446 -15.81 -33.24 -13.04
CA VAL A 446 -16.62 -33.92 -14.08
C VAL A 446 -15.71 -34.62 -15.10
N CYS A 447 -14.63 -34.00 -15.56
CA CYS A 447 -13.65 -34.64 -16.46
C CYS A 447 -12.98 -35.85 -15.82
N ALA A 448 -12.65 -35.80 -14.53
CA ALA A 448 -12.06 -36.96 -13.82
C ALA A 448 -13.04 -38.12 -13.72
N ILE A 449 -14.33 -37.85 -13.43
CA ILE A 449 -15.40 -38.86 -13.41
C ILE A 449 -15.59 -39.45 -14.83
N ALA A 450 -15.61 -38.60 -15.85
CA ALA A 450 -15.74 -39.03 -17.23
C ALA A 450 -14.55 -39.89 -17.68
N ALA A 451 -13.32 -39.51 -17.33
CA ALA A 451 -12.12 -40.30 -17.57
C ALA A 451 -12.18 -41.65 -16.85
N PHE A 452 -12.59 -41.68 -15.56
CA PHE A 452 -12.80 -42.89 -14.81
C PHE A 452 -13.81 -43.82 -15.52
N ALA A 453 -14.97 -43.30 -15.86
CA ALA A 453 -16.02 -44.09 -16.53
C ALA A 453 -15.56 -44.59 -17.90
N GLY A 454 -14.90 -43.77 -18.72
CA GLY A 454 -14.38 -44.18 -20.01
C GLY A 454 -13.35 -45.34 -19.91
N TRP A 455 -12.38 -45.20 -19.00
CA TRP A 455 -11.40 -46.27 -18.76
C TRP A 455 -12.02 -47.53 -18.15
N PHE A 456 -13.00 -47.39 -17.24
CA PHE A 456 -13.66 -48.54 -16.63
C PHE A 456 -14.53 -49.31 -17.64
N LEU A 457 -15.15 -48.67 -18.60
CA LEU A 457 -16.03 -49.28 -19.59
C LEU A 457 -15.26 -49.82 -20.81
N PHE A 458 -14.28 -49.07 -21.29
CA PHE A 458 -13.60 -49.34 -22.58
C PHE A 458 -12.11 -49.61 -22.46
N GLY A 459 -11.51 -49.49 -21.29
CA GLY A 459 -10.06 -49.71 -21.11
C GLY A 459 -9.67 -51.21 -21.14
N PRO A 460 -8.37 -51.47 -21.29
CA PRO A 460 -7.81 -52.81 -21.16
C PRO A 460 -7.77 -53.24 -19.68
N GLU A 461 -7.64 -54.54 -19.46
CA GLU A 461 -7.46 -55.10 -18.11
C GLU A 461 -6.06 -54.78 -17.57
N PRO A 462 -5.91 -54.41 -16.28
CA PRO A 462 -6.97 -54.23 -15.26
C PRO A 462 -7.68 -52.88 -15.38
N ARG A 463 -8.94 -52.88 -15.83
CA ARG A 463 -9.74 -51.64 -16.13
C ARG A 463 -9.85 -50.68 -14.98
N PHE A 464 -10.08 -51.24 -13.77
CA PHE A 464 -10.25 -50.41 -12.58
C PHE A 464 -8.99 -49.64 -12.22
N ALA A 465 -7.82 -50.28 -12.33
CA ALA A 465 -6.52 -49.62 -12.09
C ALA A 465 -6.26 -48.48 -13.08
N HIS A 466 -6.44 -48.71 -14.40
CA HIS A 466 -6.34 -47.65 -15.39
C HIS A 466 -7.32 -46.52 -15.19
N ALA A 467 -8.58 -46.80 -14.82
CA ALA A 467 -9.63 -45.82 -14.51
C ALA A 467 -9.21 -44.94 -13.31
N LEU A 468 -8.74 -45.59 -12.23
CA LEU A 468 -8.33 -44.90 -11.00
C LEU A 468 -7.12 -43.99 -11.24
N VAL A 469 -6.09 -44.50 -11.89
CA VAL A 469 -4.84 -43.75 -12.20
C VAL A 469 -5.13 -42.55 -13.09
N SER A 470 -5.93 -42.72 -14.15
CA SER A 470 -6.33 -41.61 -15.02
C SER A 470 -7.15 -40.55 -14.31
N ALA A 471 -8.11 -40.96 -13.49
CA ALA A 471 -8.93 -40.01 -12.72
C ALA A 471 -8.09 -39.21 -11.71
N VAL A 472 -7.21 -39.91 -10.97
CA VAL A 472 -6.28 -39.27 -10.03
C VAL A 472 -5.32 -38.34 -10.75
N ALA A 473 -4.76 -38.76 -11.90
CA ALA A 473 -3.86 -37.92 -12.70
C ALA A 473 -4.57 -36.64 -13.20
N VAL A 474 -5.84 -36.75 -13.64
CA VAL A 474 -6.66 -35.58 -14.05
C VAL A 474 -6.88 -34.63 -12.86
N LEU A 475 -7.27 -35.14 -11.69
CA LEU A 475 -7.48 -34.30 -10.51
C LEU A 475 -6.21 -33.55 -10.10
N ILE A 476 -5.06 -34.16 -10.20
CA ILE A 476 -3.77 -33.57 -9.77
C ILE A 476 -3.28 -32.55 -10.79
N ILE A 477 -3.21 -32.91 -12.09
CA ILE A 477 -2.65 -32.00 -13.11
C ILE A 477 -3.49 -30.75 -13.29
N ALA A 478 -4.78 -30.83 -12.99
CA ALA A 478 -5.70 -29.73 -13.10
C ALA A 478 -5.66 -28.77 -11.89
N CYS A 479 -4.82 -29.02 -10.89
CA CYS A 479 -4.69 -28.13 -9.75
C CYS A 479 -4.20 -26.73 -10.20
N PRO A 480 -4.98 -25.65 -10.04
CA PRO A 480 -4.57 -24.32 -10.44
C PRO A 480 -3.70 -23.63 -9.38
N CYS A 481 -2.70 -24.35 -8.82
CA CYS A 481 -1.89 -23.87 -7.71
C CYS A 481 -1.16 -22.55 -8.03
N ALA A 482 -0.67 -22.39 -9.26
CA ALA A 482 -0.01 -21.17 -9.73
C ALA A 482 -0.94 -19.98 -9.89
N LEU A 483 -2.26 -20.20 -10.08
CA LEU A 483 -3.25 -19.14 -10.30
C LEU A 483 -3.38 -18.23 -9.07
N GLY A 484 -3.41 -18.82 -7.87
CA GLY A 484 -3.48 -18.06 -6.61
C GLY A 484 -2.28 -17.16 -6.34
N LEU A 485 -1.13 -17.45 -6.99
CA LEU A 485 0.12 -16.67 -6.86
C LEU A 485 0.32 -15.66 -7.98
N ALA A 486 -0.32 -15.85 -9.12
CA ALA A 486 -0.05 -15.11 -10.36
C ALA A 486 -0.19 -13.58 -10.20
N THR A 487 -1.25 -13.13 -9.53
CA THR A 487 -1.54 -11.72 -9.34
C THR A 487 -0.88 -11.14 -8.08
N PRO A 488 -1.01 -11.73 -6.87
CA PRO A 488 -0.44 -11.14 -5.67
C PRO A 488 1.08 -10.99 -5.74
N MET A 489 1.79 -11.98 -6.28
CA MET A 489 3.25 -11.92 -6.43
C MET A 489 3.71 -10.79 -7.34
N ALA A 490 3.04 -10.58 -8.48
CA ALA A 490 3.38 -9.53 -9.42
C ALA A 490 3.12 -8.13 -8.82
N ILE A 491 1.98 -7.95 -8.12
CA ILE A 491 1.63 -6.71 -7.43
C ILE A 491 2.66 -6.42 -6.33
N MET A 492 2.96 -7.40 -5.49
CA MET A 492 3.88 -7.25 -4.36
C MET A 492 5.30 -6.86 -4.81
N VAL A 493 5.82 -7.52 -5.84
CA VAL A 493 7.13 -7.18 -6.42
C VAL A 493 7.08 -5.82 -7.11
N GLY A 494 6.01 -5.54 -7.86
CA GLY A 494 5.83 -4.31 -8.62
C GLY A 494 5.71 -3.09 -7.71
N THR A 495 4.84 -3.12 -6.70
CA THR A 495 4.68 -2.02 -5.73
C THR A 495 5.98 -1.77 -4.95
N GLY A 496 6.70 -2.83 -4.57
CA GLY A 496 8.01 -2.71 -3.94
C GLY A 496 9.07 -2.06 -4.86
N GLN A 497 9.03 -2.36 -6.16
CA GLN A 497 9.92 -1.73 -7.15
C GLN A 497 9.52 -0.27 -7.40
N GLY A 498 8.22 0.03 -7.45
CA GLY A 498 7.70 1.39 -7.54
C GLY A 498 8.17 2.27 -6.39
N ALA A 499 8.00 1.79 -5.15
CA ALA A 499 8.40 2.51 -3.95
C ALA A 499 9.90 2.88 -3.94
N ARG A 500 10.77 1.96 -4.35
CA ARG A 500 12.22 2.22 -4.48
C ARG A 500 12.57 3.28 -5.53
N ASN A 501 11.68 3.52 -6.48
CA ASN A 501 11.85 4.51 -7.54
C ASN A 501 11.04 5.78 -7.31
N GLY A 502 10.51 5.98 -6.09
CA GLY A 502 9.73 7.15 -5.72
C GLY A 502 8.30 7.17 -6.29
N VAL A 503 7.79 6.02 -6.75
CA VAL A 503 6.40 5.84 -7.22
C VAL A 503 5.64 5.00 -6.20
N LEU A 504 4.80 5.62 -5.42
CA LEU A 504 3.99 4.98 -4.40
C LEU A 504 2.62 4.68 -4.96
N VAL A 505 2.20 3.44 -4.88
CA VAL A 505 0.89 2.99 -5.33
C VAL A 505 0.06 2.63 -4.11
N ARG A 506 -1.13 3.21 -3.99
CA ARG A 506 -2.04 3.00 -2.87
C ARG A 506 -2.92 1.76 -3.02
N ASP A 507 -3.32 1.45 -4.26
CA ASP A 507 -4.23 0.36 -4.60
C ASP A 507 -3.77 -0.35 -5.88
N ALA A 508 -3.86 -1.67 -5.91
CA ALA A 508 -3.56 -2.46 -7.10
C ALA A 508 -4.47 -2.12 -8.30
N ARG A 509 -5.69 -1.59 -8.04
CA ARG A 509 -6.59 -1.09 -9.10
C ARG A 509 -5.95 0.05 -9.88
N ALA A 510 -5.20 0.92 -9.21
CA ALA A 510 -4.48 2.02 -9.85
C ALA A 510 -3.48 1.53 -10.91
N LEU A 511 -2.79 0.40 -10.65
CA LEU A 511 -1.89 -0.19 -11.65
C LEU A 511 -2.65 -0.68 -12.89
N GLU A 512 -3.81 -1.31 -12.71
CA GLU A 512 -4.62 -1.76 -13.84
C GLU A 512 -5.25 -0.59 -14.60
N ALA A 513 -5.72 0.44 -13.88
CA ALA A 513 -6.29 1.64 -14.50
C ALA A 513 -5.22 2.44 -15.25
N MET A 514 -4.03 2.63 -14.64
CA MET A 514 -2.92 3.40 -15.23
C MET A 514 -2.44 2.79 -16.55
N GLU A 515 -2.49 1.47 -16.71
CA GLU A 515 -2.20 0.82 -18.00
C GLU A 515 -3.15 1.26 -19.11
N LYS A 516 -4.41 1.56 -18.77
CA LYS A 516 -5.49 1.88 -19.71
C LYS A 516 -5.67 3.38 -19.96
N VAL A 517 -4.96 4.23 -19.22
CA VAL A 517 -5.02 5.68 -19.36
C VAL A 517 -4.65 6.10 -20.77
N ASP A 518 -5.50 6.90 -21.40
CA ASP A 518 -5.30 7.51 -22.72
C ASP A 518 -5.17 9.04 -22.64
N THR A 519 -5.65 9.65 -21.56
CA THR A 519 -5.65 11.09 -21.37
C THR A 519 -5.12 11.44 -19.98
N LEU A 520 -4.15 12.37 -19.94
CA LEU A 520 -3.60 12.92 -18.71
C LEU A 520 -4.04 14.37 -18.57
N VAL A 521 -4.81 14.67 -17.54
CA VAL A 521 -5.11 16.05 -17.13
C VAL A 521 -4.04 16.47 -16.12
N VAL A 522 -3.39 17.60 -16.35
CA VAL A 522 -2.32 18.12 -15.48
C VAL A 522 -2.68 19.50 -14.96
N ASP A 523 -2.51 19.72 -13.67
CA ASP A 523 -2.50 21.07 -13.13
C ASP A 523 -1.23 21.81 -13.55
N LYS A 524 -1.32 23.15 -13.64
CA LYS A 524 -0.16 23.99 -13.93
C LYS A 524 0.77 24.09 -12.73
N THR A 525 0.26 24.65 -11.64
CA THR A 525 1.04 25.13 -10.48
C THR A 525 1.54 23.96 -9.65
N GLY A 526 2.86 23.92 -9.33
CA GLY A 526 3.45 22.84 -8.54
C GLY A 526 3.58 21.51 -9.29
N THR A 527 2.90 21.36 -10.45
CA THR A 527 2.93 20.17 -11.30
C THR A 527 3.80 20.39 -12.55
N LEU A 528 3.37 21.22 -13.49
CA LEU A 528 4.18 21.60 -14.66
C LEU A 528 5.27 22.60 -14.31
N THR A 529 5.02 23.41 -13.29
CA THR A 529 5.91 24.44 -12.75
C THR A 529 6.45 24.06 -11.37
N LEU A 530 7.40 24.84 -10.86
CA LEU A 530 7.99 24.58 -9.54
C LEU A 530 7.02 24.85 -8.37
N GLY A 531 5.92 25.62 -8.60
CA GLY A 531 5.00 26.08 -7.56
C GLY A 531 5.62 27.13 -6.63
N ARG A 532 6.72 27.76 -7.09
CA ARG A 532 7.48 28.73 -6.35
C ARG A 532 7.79 29.92 -7.24
N PRO A 533 7.01 31.02 -7.17
CA PRO A 533 7.25 32.21 -7.97
C PRO A 533 8.66 32.75 -7.77
N GLU A 534 9.32 33.15 -8.85
CA GLU A 534 10.64 33.76 -8.85
C GLU A 534 10.65 35.06 -9.65
N VAL A 535 11.51 36.01 -9.24
CA VAL A 535 11.73 37.22 -10.00
C VAL A 535 12.52 36.87 -11.25
N THR A 536 11.96 37.15 -12.43
CA THR A 536 12.58 36.83 -13.73
C THR A 536 13.20 38.05 -14.39
N ASP A 537 12.59 39.22 -14.21
CA ASP A 537 13.06 40.45 -14.82
C ASP A 537 12.81 41.63 -13.88
N ILE A 538 13.78 42.55 -13.86
CA ILE A 538 13.65 43.83 -13.19
C ILE A 538 14.00 44.92 -14.21
N ARG A 539 13.08 45.86 -14.40
CA ARG A 539 13.31 47.00 -15.31
C ARG A 539 13.18 48.27 -14.53
N VAL A 540 14.28 48.98 -14.41
CA VAL A 540 14.36 50.25 -13.64
C VAL A 540 14.11 51.43 -14.57
N PHE A 541 13.37 52.42 -14.02
CA PHE A 541 13.08 53.72 -14.63
C PHE A 541 13.64 54.81 -13.71
N GLY A 542 14.30 55.85 -14.30
CA GLY A 542 14.77 56.96 -13.53
C GLY A 542 16.20 56.82 -13.00
N LYS A 543 16.46 57.33 -11.78
CA LYS A 543 17.81 57.57 -11.22
C LYS A 543 18.34 56.49 -10.28
N PHE A 544 17.52 55.47 -9.98
CA PHE A 544 17.86 54.42 -9.03
C PHE A 544 18.63 53.25 -9.70
N SER A 545 19.50 52.59 -8.95
CA SER A 545 20.08 51.32 -9.38
C SER A 545 19.08 50.18 -9.19
N GLU A 546 19.32 49.06 -9.88
CA GLU A 546 18.48 47.88 -9.74
C GLU A 546 18.49 47.32 -8.28
N GLU A 547 19.66 47.40 -7.63
CA GLU A 547 19.83 46.95 -6.25
C GLU A 547 19.09 47.83 -5.26
N GLU A 548 19.16 49.16 -5.40
CA GLU A 548 18.47 50.12 -4.56
C GLU A 548 16.94 49.91 -4.60
N VAL A 549 16.41 49.73 -5.81
CA VAL A 549 14.97 49.56 -5.99
C VAL A 549 14.52 48.18 -5.46
N LEU A 550 15.27 47.13 -5.76
CA LEU A 550 14.95 45.79 -5.28
C LEU A 550 14.99 45.75 -3.74
N GLN A 551 15.98 46.39 -3.12
CA GLN A 551 16.12 46.48 -1.68
C GLN A 551 14.92 47.22 -1.04
N ALA A 552 14.54 48.36 -1.60
CA ALA A 552 13.40 49.15 -1.10
C ALA A 552 12.08 48.40 -1.25
N VAL A 553 11.83 47.78 -2.41
CA VAL A 553 10.63 46.99 -2.66
C VAL A 553 10.60 45.74 -1.77
N ALA A 554 11.72 45.01 -1.62
CA ALA A 554 11.79 43.84 -0.74
C ALA A 554 11.55 44.20 0.72
N SER A 555 11.96 45.41 1.16
CA SER A 555 11.72 45.89 2.51
C SER A 555 10.23 46.10 2.78
N VAL A 556 9.47 46.69 1.82
CA VAL A 556 8.02 46.85 1.94
C VAL A 556 7.31 45.51 1.86
N GLU A 557 7.69 44.65 0.95
CA GLU A 557 7.10 43.31 0.76
C GLU A 557 7.39 42.38 1.94
N SER A 558 8.38 42.64 2.81
CA SER A 558 8.65 41.85 4.01
C SER A 558 7.49 41.80 5.01
N HIS A 559 6.53 42.71 4.91
CA HIS A 559 5.33 42.79 5.71
C HIS A 559 4.09 42.24 4.98
N SER A 560 4.27 41.74 3.76
CA SER A 560 3.19 41.17 2.94
C SER A 560 3.20 39.65 3.02
N GLU A 561 2.03 39.03 3.13
CA GLU A 561 1.86 37.54 3.07
C GLU A 561 1.66 37.04 1.62
N HIS A 562 1.69 37.91 0.63
CA HIS A 562 1.44 37.54 -0.75
C HIS A 562 2.57 36.64 -1.32
N PRO A 563 2.27 35.60 -2.12
CA PRO A 563 3.30 34.72 -2.71
C PRO A 563 4.38 35.48 -3.54
N ILE A 564 4.01 36.56 -4.17
CA ILE A 564 4.91 37.42 -4.94
C ILE A 564 5.93 38.13 -4.02
N ALA A 565 5.49 38.56 -2.83
CA ALA A 565 6.36 39.16 -1.83
C ALA A 565 7.54 38.23 -1.50
N GLY A 566 7.25 36.96 -1.22
CA GLY A 566 8.30 35.97 -0.97
C GLY A 566 9.29 35.81 -2.13
N ALA A 567 8.86 35.98 -3.38
CA ALA A 567 9.75 35.93 -4.54
C ALA A 567 10.72 37.13 -4.56
N ILE A 568 10.21 38.33 -4.31
CA ILE A 568 10.98 39.57 -4.31
C ILE A 568 11.98 39.58 -3.14
N ILE A 569 11.55 39.17 -1.94
CA ILE A 569 12.44 39.04 -0.77
C ILE A 569 13.59 38.06 -1.05
N ARG A 570 13.29 36.90 -1.60
CA ARG A 570 14.34 35.91 -1.96
C ARG A 570 15.30 36.47 -3.00
N ALA A 571 14.82 37.21 -3.99
CA ALA A 571 15.68 37.83 -4.99
C ALA A 571 16.62 38.84 -4.37
N ALA A 572 16.17 39.62 -3.39
CA ALA A 572 17.03 40.58 -2.66
C ALA A 572 18.05 39.83 -1.78
N GLN A 573 17.65 38.84 -1.03
CA GLN A 573 18.52 38.02 -0.21
C GLN A 573 19.58 37.29 -1.02
N ALA A 574 19.24 36.74 -2.20
CA ALA A 574 20.19 36.06 -3.09
C ALA A 574 21.29 37.01 -3.59
N ARG A 575 21.02 38.32 -3.62
CA ARG A 575 22.01 39.36 -3.97
C ARG A 575 22.72 39.96 -2.75
N GLY A 576 22.44 39.42 -1.55
CA GLY A 576 23.10 39.91 -0.32
C GLY A 576 22.56 41.25 0.17
N LEU A 577 21.36 41.69 -0.27
CA LEU A 577 20.76 42.95 0.13
C LEU A 577 20.06 42.79 1.48
N GLU A 578 20.44 43.62 2.46
CA GLU A 578 19.76 43.66 3.75
C GLU A 578 18.47 44.48 3.69
N LEU A 579 17.42 44.06 4.39
CA LEU A 579 16.15 44.80 4.40
C LEU A 579 16.29 46.10 5.18
N LEU A 580 15.69 47.18 4.66
CA LEU A 580 15.75 48.49 5.26
C LEU A 580 14.63 48.67 6.30
N PRO A 581 14.84 49.51 7.33
CA PRO A 581 13.80 49.89 8.27
C PRO A 581 12.66 50.62 7.56
N LEU A 582 11.43 50.32 7.98
CA LEU A 582 10.25 50.98 7.41
C LEU A 582 9.26 51.40 8.49
N SER A 583 8.37 52.36 8.14
CA SER A 583 7.26 52.83 8.98
C SER A 583 6.03 53.10 8.12
N ASP A 584 4.89 53.31 8.79
CA ASP A 584 3.60 53.67 8.15
C ASP A 584 3.20 52.68 7.05
N PHE A 585 3.36 51.38 7.30
CA PHE A 585 2.95 50.32 6.38
C PHE A 585 1.42 50.31 6.23
N ASP A 586 0.94 50.37 4.99
CA ASP A 586 -0.46 50.24 4.62
C ASP A 586 -0.63 49.20 3.52
N SER A 587 -1.72 48.42 3.58
CA SER A 587 -2.00 47.32 2.65
C SER A 587 -3.48 47.39 2.20
N GLU A 588 -3.68 47.52 0.90
CA GLU A 588 -5.01 47.48 0.28
C GLU A 588 -5.17 46.13 -0.47
N THR A 589 -6.05 45.28 0.06
CA THR A 589 -6.25 43.91 -0.47
C THR A 589 -6.58 43.91 -1.96
N GLY A 590 -5.81 43.15 -2.73
CA GLY A 590 -5.98 42.97 -4.18
C GLY A 590 -5.43 44.14 -5.04
N ARG A 591 -4.81 45.15 -4.45
CA ARG A 591 -4.27 46.31 -5.15
C ARG A 591 -2.80 46.53 -4.95
N GLY A 592 -2.33 46.68 -3.72
CA GLY A 592 -0.93 46.88 -3.43
C GLY A 592 -0.67 47.25 -1.98
N ILE A 593 0.57 47.63 -1.71
CA ILE A 593 1.12 47.98 -0.41
C ILE A 593 1.91 49.29 -0.50
N SER A 594 2.03 50.02 0.59
CA SER A 594 2.86 51.21 0.69
C SER A 594 3.50 51.33 2.04
N ALA A 595 4.69 51.92 2.10
CA ALA A 595 5.37 52.25 3.35
C ALA A 595 6.38 53.37 3.14
N ASN A 596 6.80 53.98 4.24
CA ASN A 596 7.96 54.84 4.28
C ASN A 596 9.21 54.02 4.58
N VAL A 597 10.17 53.98 3.71
CA VAL A 597 11.43 53.22 3.83
C VAL A 597 12.59 54.18 4.10
N GLU A 598 13.45 53.84 5.04
CA GLU A 598 14.68 54.59 5.32
C GLU A 598 15.81 54.15 4.39
N THR A 599 15.97 54.87 3.28
CA THR A 599 17.04 54.62 2.30
C THR A 599 18.29 55.46 2.60
N LEU A 600 19.39 55.21 1.86
CA LEU A 600 20.59 56.05 1.96
C LEU A 600 20.37 57.49 1.55
N ARG A 601 19.27 57.82 0.87
CA ARG A 601 18.90 59.19 0.41
C ARG A 601 17.93 59.89 1.39
N GLY A 602 17.47 59.18 2.41
CA GLY A 602 16.51 59.63 3.40
C GLY A 602 15.27 58.78 3.44
N ARG A 603 14.23 59.35 4.03
CA ARG A 603 12.93 58.67 4.13
C ARG A 603 12.14 58.87 2.83
N GLU A 604 11.86 57.78 2.14
CA GLU A 604 11.20 57.75 0.82
C GLU A 604 9.90 56.96 0.93
N VAL A 605 8.82 57.44 0.28
CA VAL A 605 7.53 56.73 0.17
C VAL A 605 7.61 55.71 -0.94
N VAL A 606 7.50 54.43 -0.61
CA VAL A 606 7.54 53.33 -1.58
C VAL A 606 6.13 52.73 -1.71
N ILE A 607 5.61 52.70 -2.94
CA ILE A 607 4.31 52.10 -3.30
C ILE A 607 4.60 50.89 -4.21
N VAL A 608 4.07 49.72 -3.86
CA VAL A 608 4.21 48.50 -4.66
C VAL A 608 2.82 47.96 -4.98
N GLY A 609 2.54 47.61 -6.24
CA GLY A 609 1.20 47.10 -6.56
C GLY A 609 0.90 46.93 -8.03
N SER A 610 -0.37 46.82 -8.37
CA SER A 610 -0.88 46.71 -9.75
C SER A 610 -0.81 48.03 -10.52
N ALA A 611 -0.99 47.98 -11.83
CA ALA A 611 -1.14 49.20 -12.67
C ALA A 611 -2.28 50.10 -12.19
N GLU A 612 -3.39 49.54 -11.72
CA GLU A 612 -4.54 50.28 -11.17
C GLU A 612 -4.13 51.06 -9.92
N GLN A 613 -3.32 50.45 -9.04
CA GLN A 613 -2.83 51.15 -7.83
C GLN A 613 -1.93 52.34 -8.20
N MET A 614 -1.07 52.19 -9.19
CA MET A 614 -0.19 53.28 -9.67
C MET A 614 -1.02 54.48 -10.21
N LEU A 615 -2.01 54.17 -11.04
CA LEU A 615 -2.89 55.20 -11.63
C LEU A 615 -3.70 55.96 -10.55
N ARG A 616 -4.19 55.26 -9.52
CA ARG A 616 -4.89 55.90 -8.40
C ARG A 616 -4.00 56.79 -7.55
N ALA A 617 -2.75 56.37 -7.40
CA ALA A 617 -1.73 57.20 -6.73
C ALA A 617 -1.25 58.37 -7.59
N GLY A 618 -1.80 58.56 -8.80
CA GLY A 618 -1.40 59.62 -9.73
C GLY A 618 -0.06 59.39 -10.42
N ILE A 619 0.42 58.15 -10.43
CA ILE A 619 1.73 57.77 -11.00
C ILE A 619 1.56 57.42 -12.46
N ASP A 620 2.32 58.05 -13.35
CA ASP A 620 2.30 57.78 -14.79
C ASP A 620 3.09 56.50 -15.11
N ILE A 621 2.41 55.50 -15.71
CA ILE A 621 2.97 54.21 -16.09
C ILE A 621 3.23 54.05 -17.58
N ASN A 622 3.01 55.10 -18.41
CA ASN A 622 3.09 55.02 -19.86
C ASN A 622 4.50 54.53 -20.34
N LEU A 623 5.54 54.91 -19.60
CA LEU A 623 6.94 54.47 -19.90
C LEU A 623 7.14 52.96 -19.78
N ALA A 624 6.31 52.31 -18.99
CA ALA A 624 6.41 50.86 -18.74
C ALA A 624 5.42 50.03 -19.59
N GLU A 625 4.48 50.66 -20.29
CA GLU A 625 3.35 49.97 -20.94
C GLU A 625 3.80 48.91 -21.94
N SER A 626 4.70 49.26 -22.87
CA SER A 626 5.22 48.34 -23.88
C SER A 626 6.00 47.16 -23.31
N PHE A 627 6.77 47.39 -22.25
CA PHE A 627 7.49 46.33 -21.55
C PHE A 627 6.54 45.44 -20.76
N THR A 628 5.56 46.00 -20.13
CA THR A 628 4.53 45.29 -19.38
C THR A 628 3.75 44.34 -20.29
N GLU A 629 3.40 44.80 -21.50
CA GLU A 629 2.67 43.98 -22.46
C GLU A 629 3.51 42.82 -22.95
N GLN A 630 4.77 43.03 -23.29
CA GLN A 630 5.73 41.99 -23.65
C GLN A 630 5.92 40.94 -22.55
N LEU A 631 6.05 41.37 -21.29
CA LEU A 631 6.20 40.47 -20.14
C LEU A 631 4.92 39.65 -19.88
N ARG A 632 3.75 40.27 -20.05
CA ARG A 632 2.45 39.60 -19.95
C ARG A 632 2.24 38.56 -21.06
N GLU A 633 2.68 38.86 -22.29
CA GLU A 633 2.72 37.91 -23.41
C GLU A 633 3.60 36.68 -23.12
N GLN A 634 4.62 36.83 -22.27
CA GLN A 634 5.48 35.78 -21.77
C GLN A 634 4.93 35.06 -20.53
N ALA A 635 3.65 35.28 -20.19
CA ALA A 635 2.99 34.71 -19.01
C ALA A 635 3.58 35.12 -17.65
N LYS A 636 4.22 36.31 -17.58
CA LYS A 636 4.78 36.85 -16.34
C LYS A 636 3.79 37.79 -15.66
N THR A 637 3.75 37.74 -14.34
CA THR A 637 3.02 38.72 -13.52
C THR A 637 3.92 39.92 -13.30
N VAL A 638 3.41 41.13 -13.66
CA VAL A 638 4.15 42.37 -13.52
C VAL A 638 3.66 43.16 -12.33
N VAL A 639 4.57 43.45 -11.43
CA VAL A 639 4.37 44.30 -10.26
C VAL A 639 5.09 45.63 -10.52
N PHE A 640 4.38 46.75 -10.26
CA PHE A 640 4.93 48.07 -10.38
C PHE A 640 5.40 48.59 -9.02
N ALA A 641 6.49 49.33 -8.99
CA ALA A 641 6.90 50.02 -7.80
C ALA A 641 7.31 51.48 -8.13
N ALA A 642 6.83 52.38 -7.26
CA ALA A 642 7.13 53.78 -7.34
C ALA A 642 7.79 54.26 -6.06
N ILE A 643 8.71 55.19 -6.18
CA ILE A 643 9.39 55.86 -5.07
C ILE A 643 9.11 57.35 -5.18
N ASP A 644 8.65 57.98 -4.10
CA ASP A 644 8.30 59.42 -4.01
C ASP A 644 7.41 59.88 -5.17
N GLY A 645 6.37 59.09 -5.50
CA GLY A 645 5.42 59.45 -6.54
C GLY A 645 5.89 59.27 -7.97
N GLN A 646 7.09 58.72 -8.21
CA GLN A 646 7.62 58.42 -9.56
C GLN A 646 7.77 56.95 -9.79
N LEU A 647 7.34 56.48 -10.96
CA LEU A 647 7.55 55.06 -11.36
C LEU A 647 9.07 54.78 -11.40
N SER A 648 9.52 53.88 -10.55
CA SER A 648 10.92 53.54 -10.37
C SER A 648 11.28 52.18 -10.94
N THR A 649 10.35 51.21 -10.92
CA THR A 649 10.61 49.88 -11.51
C THR A 649 9.33 49.13 -11.83
N ILE A 650 9.49 48.15 -12.74
CA ILE A 650 8.59 47.00 -12.86
C ILE A 650 9.38 45.73 -12.55
N ILE A 651 8.78 44.84 -11.79
CA ILE A 651 9.35 43.56 -11.44
C ILE A 651 8.42 42.48 -12.02
N ALA A 652 8.99 41.62 -12.87
CA ALA A 652 8.28 40.49 -13.42
C ALA A 652 8.54 39.26 -12.56
N VAL A 653 7.46 38.60 -12.20
CA VAL A 653 7.49 37.37 -11.40
C VAL A 653 6.76 36.27 -12.17
N ALA A 654 7.38 35.13 -12.29
CA ALA A 654 6.80 33.95 -12.90
C ALA A 654 7.08 32.70 -12.06
N ASP A 655 6.23 31.70 -12.18
CA ASP A 655 6.46 30.37 -11.65
C ASP A 655 7.18 29.55 -12.73
N PRO A 656 8.48 29.22 -12.55
CA PRO A 656 9.28 28.60 -13.61
C PRO A 656 8.75 27.22 -13.97
N VAL A 657 8.73 26.94 -15.27
CA VAL A 657 8.45 25.59 -15.77
C VAL A 657 9.59 24.66 -15.36
N ARG A 658 9.27 23.46 -14.88
CA ARG A 658 10.29 22.43 -14.55
C ARG A 658 11.05 22.04 -15.82
N GLU A 659 12.36 21.91 -15.75
CA GLU A 659 13.21 21.53 -16.87
C GLU A 659 12.79 20.21 -17.53
N SER A 660 12.28 19.26 -16.74
CA SER A 660 11.85 17.95 -17.22
C SER A 660 10.52 17.97 -17.98
N THR A 661 9.70 19.01 -17.82
CA THR A 661 8.32 19.04 -18.34
C THR A 661 8.20 18.86 -19.85
N PRO A 662 8.96 19.60 -20.70
CA PRO A 662 8.81 19.46 -22.15
C PRO A 662 9.20 18.06 -22.67
N GLU A 663 10.23 17.46 -22.07
CA GLU A 663 10.67 16.10 -22.41
C GLU A 663 9.59 15.08 -22.07
N VAL A 664 9.02 15.17 -20.85
CA VAL A 664 8.00 14.24 -20.38
C VAL A 664 6.72 14.35 -21.19
N VAL A 665 6.27 15.56 -21.50
CA VAL A 665 5.08 15.78 -22.35
C VAL A 665 5.27 15.15 -23.73
N ARG A 666 6.44 15.33 -24.33
CA ARG A 666 6.77 14.70 -25.62
C ARG A 666 6.75 13.18 -25.53
N GLU A 667 7.35 12.60 -24.50
CA GLU A 667 7.41 11.16 -24.29
C GLU A 667 6.00 10.55 -24.05
N LEU A 668 5.15 11.23 -23.27
CA LEU A 668 3.76 10.84 -23.07
C LEU A 668 2.96 10.82 -24.38
N ARG A 669 3.16 11.82 -25.24
CA ARG A 669 2.53 11.89 -26.57
C ARG A 669 3.02 10.75 -27.48
N ILE A 670 4.31 10.41 -27.46
CA ILE A 670 4.87 9.27 -28.19
C ILE A 670 4.20 7.96 -27.74
N GLN A 671 3.89 7.84 -26.44
CA GLN A 671 3.18 6.69 -25.88
C GLN A 671 1.65 6.71 -26.15
N GLY A 672 1.16 7.69 -26.90
CA GLY A 672 -0.26 7.82 -27.27
C GLY A 672 -1.13 8.41 -26.16
N ILE A 673 -0.56 9.06 -25.16
CA ILE A 673 -1.29 9.75 -24.09
C ILE A 673 -1.52 11.20 -24.47
N ARG A 674 -2.78 11.61 -24.52
CA ARG A 674 -3.21 12.98 -24.72
C ARG A 674 -3.00 13.77 -23.44
N VAL A 675 -2.35 14.93 -23.51
CA VAL A 675 -2.10 15.77 -22.33
C VAL A 675 -2.95 17.03 -22.41
N VAL A 676 -3.76 17.28 -21.37
CA VAL A 676 -4.64 18.43 -21.23
C VAL A 676 -4.19 19.23 -20.01
N MET A 677 -3.87 20.51 -20.19
CA MET A 677 -3.52 21.40 -19.08
C MET A 677 -4.77 22.06 -18.52
N ALA A 678 -5.02 21.92 -17.22
CA ALA A 678 -6.09 22.60 -16.49
C ALA A 678 -5.49 23.64 -15.52
N THR A 679 -5.91 24.91 -15.61
CA THR A 679 -5.37 25.97 -14.76
C THR A 679 -6.43 27.03 -14.43
N GLY A 680 -6.31 27.67 -13.25
CA GLY A 680 -7.06 28.86 -12.89
C GLY A 680 -6.59 30.15 -13.52
N ASP A 681 -5.45 30.14 -14.22
CA ASP A 681 -4.91 31.32 -14.90
C ASP A 681 -5.80 31.78 -16.06
N ASN A 682 -5.61 33.04 -16.44
CA ASN A 682 -6.23 33.57 -17.66
C ASN A 682 -5.74 32.84 -18.92
N ARG A 683 -6.55 32.89 -19.96
CA ARG A 683 -6.31 32.15 -21.21
C ARG A 683 -5.02 32.48 -21.92
N ALA A 684 -4.54 33.74 -21.83
CA ALA A 684 -3.30 34.17 -22.47
C ALA A 684 -2.08 33.54 -21.79
N THR A 685 -1.98 33.63 -20.46
CA THR A 685 -0.93 33.01 -19.63
C THR A 685 -0.92 31.49 -19.82
N ALA A 686 -2.08 30.86 -19.76
CA ALA A 686 -2.20 29.42 -19.94
C ALA A 686 -1.69 28.94 -21.30
N LYS A 687 -2.05 29.64 -22.37
CA LYS A 687 -1.58 29.33 -23.74
C LYS A 687 -0.07 29.55 -23.91
N ALA A 688 0.51 30.57 -23.28
CA ALA A 688 1.93 30.83 -23.35
C ALA A 688 2.75 29.70 -22.73
N ILE A 689 2.37 29.25 -21.52
CA ILE A 689 3.00 28.13 -20.83
C ILE A 689 2.79 26.83 -21.62
N ALA A 690 1.59 26.56 -22.11
CA ALA A 690 1.30 25.37 -22.89
C ALA A 690 2.16 25.25 -24.15
N ARG A 691 2.40 26.37 -24.87
CA ARG A 691 3.33 26.40 -26.01
C ARG A 691 4.77 26.08 -25.59
N GLN A 692 5.21 26.60 -24.46
CA GLN A 692 6.57 26.39 -23.95
C GLN A 692 6.80 24.89 -23.62
N VAL A 693 5.79 24.20 -23.09
CA VAL A 693 5.87 22.77 -22.71
C VAL A 693 5.39 21.80 -23.77
N GLY A 694 4.84 22.30 -24.90
CA GLY A 694 4.37 21.48 -26.00
C GLY A 694 2.98 20.85 -25.79
N ILE A 695 2.13 21.43 -24.94
CA ILE A 695 0.74 21.00 -24.72
C ILE A 695 -0.17 21.77 -25.68
N GLU A 696 -1.04 21.08 -26.40
CA GLU A 696 -1.98 21.66 -27.38
C GLU A 696 -3.34 22.00 -26.77
N GLU A 697 -3.80 21.19 -25.81
CA GLU A 697 -5.10 21.34 -25.20
C GLU A 697 -5.00 22.02 -23.83
N VAL A 698 -5.73 23.13 -23.70
CA VAL A 698 -5.68 24.01 -22.52
C VAL A 698 -7.08 24.41 -22.10
N GLU A 699 -7.41 24.08 -20.86
CA GLU A 699 -8.58 24.57 -20.15
C GLU A 699 -8.14 25.63 -19.12
N ALA A 700 -8.42 26.88 -19.44
CA ALA A 700 -8.05 28.04 -18.63
C ALA A 700 -9.24 28.54 -17.81
N GLU A 701 -8.95 29.36 -16.77
CA GLU A 701 -9.97 29.94 -15.88
C GLU A 701 -10.85 28.90 -15.18
N VAL A 702 -10.26 27.71 -14.91
CA VAL A 702 -10.94 26.58 -14.27
C VAL A 702 -10.87 26.72 -12.76
N LEU A 703 -11.98 26.96 -12.11
CA LEU A 703 -12.09 26.98 -10.66
C LEU A 703 -11.88 25.56 -10.07
N PRO A 704 -11.44 25.41 -8.81
CA PRO A 704 -11.13 24.09 -8.22
C PRO A 704 -12.25 23.05 -8.38
N HIS A 705 -13.52 23.41 -8.15
CA HIS A 705 -14.66 22.50 -8.32
C HIS A 705 -14.90 22.11 -9.78
N ARG A 706 -14.60 23.00 -10.73
CA ARG A 706 -14.74 22.73 -12.17
C ARG A 706 -13.69 21.77 -12.73
N LYS A 707 -12.54 21.62 -12.06
CA LYS A 707 -11.55 20.62 -12.47
C LYS A 707 -12.11 19.19 -12.38
N ALA A 708 -12.89 18.88 -11.34
CA ALA A 708 -13.57 17.60 -11.22
C ALA A 708 -14.67 17.40 -12.28
N GLU A 709 -15.38 18.48 -12.67
CA GLU A 709 -16.36 18.46 -13.75
C GLU A 709 -15.68 18.18 -15.10
N LEU A 710 -14.55 18.83 -15.38
CA LEU A 710 -13.76 18.60 -16.58
C LEU A 710 -13.35 17.13 -16.70
N VAL A 711 -12.84 16.55 -15.62
CA VAL A 711 -12.47 15.11 -15.58
C VAL A 711 -13.69 14.25 -15.89
N ARG A 712 -14.84 14.53 -15.27
CA ARG A 712 -16.10 13.80 -15.50
C ARG A 712 -16.58 13.91 -16.94
N ASP A 713 -16.50 15.08 -17.54
CA ASP A 713 -16.88 15.33 -18.93
C ASP A 713 -16.01 14.52 -19.90
N LEU A 714 -14.70 14.50 -19.67
CA LEU A 714 -13.78 13.71 -20.47
C LEU A 714 -14.06 12.20 -20.31
N GLN A 715 -14.34 11.73 -19.09
CA GLN A 715 -14.74 10.34 -18.82
C GLN A 715 -16.06 9.98 -19.53
N SER A 716 -17.04 10.90 -19.56
CA SER A 716 -18.33 10.68 -20.24
C SER A 716 -18.18 10.49 -21.73
N ARG A 717 -17.11 11.02 -22.34
CA ARG A 717 -16.74 10.84 -23.74
C ARG A 717 -16.00 9.52 -23.99
N GLY A 718 -15.82 8.68 -22.99
CA GLY A 718 -15.21 7.36 -23.08
C GLY A 718 -13.69 7.34 -22.84
N ASN A 719 -13.07 8.46 -22.47
CA ASN A 719 -11.63 8.52 -22.18
C ASN A 719 -11.31 7.91 -20.80
N ARG A 720 -10.11 7.37 -20.65
CA ARG A 720 -9.55 6.92 -19.37
C ARG A 720 -8.58 7.96 -18.85
N ILE A 721 -8.97 8.62 -17.78
CA ILE A 721 -8.33 9.84 -17.30
C ILE A 721 -7.39 9.55 -16.14
N ALA A 722 -6.13 9.99 -16.28
CA ALA A 722 -5.28 10.27 -15.13
C ALA A 722 -5.32 11.77 -14.84
N MET A 723 -5.39 12.15 -13.56
CA MET A 723 -5.25 13.54 -13.11
C MET A 723 -4.00 13.68 -12.26
N ALA A 724 -3.14 14.65 -12.59
CA ALA A 724 -1.94 14.98 -11.82
C ALA A 724 -2.04 16.39 -11.23
N GLY A 725 -1.85 16.50 -9.92
CA GLY A 725 -1.91 17.76 -9.17
C GLY A 725 -1.12 17.69 -7.87
N ASP A 726 -0.84 18.84 -7.24
CA ASP A 726 0.01 18.95 -6.04
C ASP A 726 -0.75 19.40 -4.78
N GLY A 727 -1.94 19.95 -4.93
CA GLY A 727 -2.60 20.72 -3.90
C GLY A 727 -3.94 20.19 -3.40
N ILE A 728 -4.40 20.83 -2.32
CA ILE A 728 -5.73 20.65 -1.73
C ILE A 728 -6.83 20.96 -2.76
N ASN A 729 -6.56 21.92 -3.64
CA ASN A 729 -7.51 22.36 -4.66
C ASN A 729 -7.79 21.31 -5.74
N ASP A 730 -6.88 20.35 -5.92
CA ASP A 730 -7.00 19.28 -6.92
C ASP A 730 -7.60 17.99 -6.35
N ALA A 731 -7.73 17.86 -5.03
CA ALA A 731 -8.22 16.66 -4.37
C ALA A 731 -9.55 16.12 -4.94
N PRO A 732 -10.56 16.96 -5.23
CA PRO A 732 -11.81 16.50 -5.86
C PRO A 732 -11.60 15.94 -7.28
N ALA A 733 -10.68 16.53 -8.06
CA ALA A 733 -10.37 16.08 -9.41
C ALA A 733 -9.50 14.80 -9.41
N LEU A 734 -8.56 14.68 -8.46
CA LEU A 734 -7.77 13.48 -8.23
C LEU A 734 -8.66 12.29 -7.87
N ALA A 735 -9.63 12.51 -6.96
CA ALA A 735 -10.57 11.46 -6.55
C ALA A 735 -11.58 11.10 -7.65
N GLN A 736 -11.91 12.02 -8.57
CA GLN A 736 -12.84 11.78 -9.69
C GLN A 736 -12.18 10.99 -10.82
N ALA A 737 -10.87 11.16 -11.05
CA ALA A 737 -10.14 10.51 -12.14
C ALA A 737 -10.12 8.97 -12.02
N ASP A 738 -9.88 8.27 -13.14
CA ASP A 738 -9.64 6.82 -13.11
C ASP A 738 -8.34 6.50 -12.35
N VAL A 739 -7.37 7.44 -12.38
CA VAL A 739 -6.13 7.42 -11.59
C VAL A 739 -5.78 8.83 -11.13
N GLY A 740 -5.86 9.08 -9.83
CA GLY A 740 -5.34 10.29 -9.22
C GLY A 740 -3.83 10.18 -8.93
N ILE A 741 -3.05 11.19 -9.34
CA ILE A 741 -1.59 11.23 -9.17
C ILE A 741 -1.22 12.47 -8.35
N ALA A 742 -0.78 12.30 -7.11
CA ALA A 742 -0.27 13.39 -6.28
C ALA A 742 1.20 13.67 -6.60
N MET A 743 1.54 14.96 -6.75
CA MET A 743 2.87 15.43 -7.08
C MET A 743 3.62 15.87 -5.83
N GLY A 744 4.73 15.19 -5.52
CA GLY A 744 5.61 15.55 -4.41
C GLY A 744 5.09 15.11 -3.04
N THR A 745 5.77 15.57 -2.01
CA THR A 745 5.32 15.50 -0.62
C THR A 745 4.27 16.60 -0.36
N GLY A 746 3.29 16.70 -1.26
CA GLY A 746 2.20 17.65 -1.20
C GLY A 746 1.44 17.61 0.12
N THR A 747 0.37 18.34 0.23
CA THR A 747 -0.48 18.33 1.42
C THR A 747 -0.96 16.90 1.72
N ASP A 748 -1.09 16.54 2.98
CA ASP A 748 -1.58 15.22 3.43
C ASP A 748 -2.91 14.87 2.73
N VAL A 749 -3.74 15.87 2.43
CA VAL A 749 -5.02 15.73 1.70
C VAL A 749 -4.83 15.24 0.27
N ALA A 750 -3.79 15.71 -0.45
CA ALA A 750 -3.51 15.23 -1.81
C ALA A 750 -3.02 13.78 -1.80
N LEU A 751 -2.17 13.42 -0.82
CA LEU A 751 -1.70 12.04 -0.62
C LEU A 751 -2.85 11.08 -0.27
N GLU A 752 -3.82 11.54 0.54
CA GLU A 752 -4.99 10.74 0.90
C GLU A 752 -5.99 10.58 -0.26
N SER A 753 -6.06 11.54 -1.17
CA SER A 753 -7.01 11.54 -2.29
C SER A 753 -6.48 10.83 -3.54
N ALA A 754 -5.15 10.64 -3.66
CA ALA A 754 -4.53 10.08 -4.83
C ALA A 754 -4.36 8.55 -4.77
N ASP A 755 -4.41 7.90 -5.92
CA ASP A 755 -4.13 6.48 -6.11
C ASP A 755 -2.64 6.20 -6.25
N ILE A 756 -1.90 7.15 -6.82
CA ILE A 756 -0.44 7.11 -7.00
C ILE A 756 0.15 8.40 -6.44
N ALA A 757 1.20 8.30 -5.63
CA ALA A 757 1.96 9.43 -5.15
C ALA A 757 3.41 9.40 -5.68
N LEU A 758 3.87 10.54 -6.20
CA LEU A 758 5.22 10.71 -6.73
C LEU A 758 6.04 11.49 -5.70
N VAL A 759 6.93 10.81 -4.98
CA VAL A 759 7.66 11.39 -3.83
C VAL A 759 8.40 12.68 -4.17
N LYS A 760 8.95 12.81 -5.38
CA LYS A 760 9.70 14.00 -5.82
C LYS A 760 8.87 15.12 -6.39
N GLY A 761 7.64 14.85 -6.78
CA GLY A 761 6.85 15.79 -7.55
C GLY A 761 7.39 16.10 -8.96
N ASP A 762 8.22 15.21 -9.52
CA ASP A 762 8.70 15.31 -10.91
C ASP A 762 7.78 14.52 -11.85
N LEU A 763 7.40 15.13 -12.95
CA LEU A 763 6.58 14.52 -14.00
C LEU A 763 7.18 13.24 -14.60
N ARG A 764 8.49 13.04 -14.53
CA ARG A 764 9.15 11.77 -14.90
C ARG A 764 8.59 10.60 -14.10
N GLY A 765 8.10 10.86 -12.89
CA GLY A 765 7.42 9.86 -12.07
C GLY A 765 6.17 9.29 -12.74
N ILE A 766 5.44 10.07 -13.56
CA ILE A 766 4.27 9.61 -14.32
C ILE A 766 4.70 8.57 -15.37
N LEU A 767 5.79 8.83 -16.09
CA LEU A 767 6.36 7.86 -17.03
C LEU A 767 6.79 6.58 -16.33
N LYS A 768 7.44 6.70 -15.16
CA LYS A 768 7.80 5.54 -14.32
C LYS A 768 6.58 4.75 -13.87
N ALA A 769 5.53 5.42 -13.39
CA ALA A 769 4.27 4.80 -12.98
C ALA A 769 3.62 4.04 -14.14
N ARG A 770 3.61 4.63 -15.34
CA ARG A 770 3.09 4.00 -16.56
C ARG A 770 3.90 2.76 -16.96
N ARG A 771 5.23 2.87 -16.99
CA ARG A 771 6.14 1.73 -17.29
C ARG A 771 5.96 0.61 -16.27
N LEU A 772 5.89 0.95 -14.99
CA LEU A 772 5.63 0.00 -13.91
C LEU A 772 4.29 -0.73 -14.10
N SER A 773 3.23 0.02 -14.35
CA SER A 773 1.88 -0.50 -14.58
C SER A 773 1.87 -1.48 -15.75
N ASN A 774 2.42 -1.08 -16.91
CA ASN A 774 2.54 -1.93 -18.10
C ASN A 774 3.33 -3.21 -17.83
N ALA A 775 4.44 -3.11 -17.08
CA ALA A 775 5.29 -4.25 -16.74
C ALA A 775 4.56 -5.23 -15.82
N VAL A 776 3.89 -4.73 -14.78
CA VAL A 776 3.14 -5.54 -13.81
C VAL A 776 1.95 -6.24 -14.50
N MET A 777 1.16 -5.51 -15.29
CA MET A 777 0.00 -6.08 -15.97
C MET A 777 0.37 -7.10 -17.04
N ARG A 778 1.45 -6.85 -17.79
CA ARG A 778 2.02 -7.84 -18.72
C ARG A 778 2.47 -9.10 -17.98
N ASN A 779 3.14 -8.93 -16.85
CA ASN A 779 3.61 -10.04 -16.00
C ASN A 779 2.44 -10.87 -15.47
N ILE A 780 1.39 -10.23 -14.97
CA ILE A 780 0.16 -10.90 -14.51
C ILE A 780 -0.46 -11.72 -15.63
N ARG A 781 -0.60 -11.15 -16.84
CA ARG A 781 -1.15 -11.90 -17.99
C ARG A 781 -0.30 -13.10 -18.38
N GLN A 782 1.03 -12.95 -18.35
CA GLN A 782 1.95 -14.07 -18.58
C GLN A 782 1.82 -15.15 -17.52
N ASN A 783 1.72 -14.76 -16.23
CA ASN A 783 1.55 -15.70 -15.14
C ASN A 783 0.23 -16.46 -15.25
N LEU A 784 -0.85 -15.78 -15.58
CA LEU A 784 -2.15 -16.40 -15.82
C LEU A 784 -2.10 -17.37 -17.00
N PHE A 785 -1.44 -16.97 -18.09
CA PHE A 785 -1.24 -17.83 -19.24
C PHE A 785 -0.48 -19.12 -18.86
N PHE A 786 0.64 -19.03 -18.15
CA PHE A 786 1.38 -20.20 -17.68
C PHE A 786 0.53 -21.07 -16.74
N ALA A 787 -0.20 -20.45 -15.81
CA ALA A 787 -1.07 -21.18 -14.88
C ALA A 787 -2.16 -22.00 -15.58
N PHE A 788 -2.70 -21.53 -16.72
CA PHE A 788 -3.75 -22.22 -17.44
C PHE A 788 -3.24 -23.21 -18.52
N VAL A 789 -2.16 -22.87 -19.21
CA VAL A 789 -1.64 -23.69 -20.31
C VAL A 789 -1.22 -25.08 -19.84
N TYR A 790 -0.50 -25.18 -18.71
CA TYR A 790 -0.09 -26.46 -18.14
C TYR A 790 -1.30 -27.35 -17.83
N ASN A 791 -2.36 -26.77 -17.30
CA ASN A 791 -3.56 -27.51 -16.93
C ASN A 791 -4.39 -27.89 -18.17
N ALA A 792 -4.61 -26.95 -19.09
CA ALA A 792 -5.37 -27.17 -20.31
C ALA A 792 -4.76 -28.25 -21.22
N ALA A 793 -3.43 -28.25 -21.34
CA ALA A 793 -2.70 -29.30 -22.09
C ALA A 793 -2.62 -30.62 -21.33
N GLY A 794 -2.48 -30.55 -20.00
CA GLY A 794 -2.25 -31.72 -19.15
C GLY A 794 -3.49 -32.57 -18.93
N ILE A 795 -4.69 -31.99 -18.85
CA ILE A 795 -5.95 -32.71 -18.59
C ILE A 795 -6.22 -33.75 -19.67
N PRO A 796 -6.21 -33.47 -20.98
CA PRO A 796 -6.39 -34.47 -22.02
C PRO A 796 -5.32 -35.57 -21.97
N LEU A 797 -4.05 -35.21 -21.71
CA LEU A 797 -2.96 -36.19 -21.58
C LEU A 797 -3.19 -37.13 -20.40
N ALA A 798 -3.60 -36.61 -19.23
CA ALA A 798 -3.92 -37.39 -18.04
C ALA A 798 -5.16 -38.28 -18.25
N ALA A 799 -6.16 -37.78 -19.01
CA ALA A 799 -7.34 -38.56 -19.37
C ALA A 799 -7.04 -39.72 -20.32
N GLY A 800 -5.83 -39.78 -20.92
CA GLY A 800 -5.41 -40.88 -21.78
C GLY A 800 -5.42 -40.58 -23.27
N LEU A 801 -5.39 -39.33 -23.72
CA LEU A 801 -5.40 -38.96 -25.14
C LEU A 801 -4.25 -39.60 -25.94
N LEU A 802 -3.10 -39.86 -25.31
CA LEU A 802 -1.94 -40.47 -25.96
C LEU A 802 -1.99 -42.02 -25.95
N TYR A 803 -2.89 -42.63 -25.22
CA TYR A 803 -2.95 -44.07 -25.09
C TYR A 803 -3.16 -44.81 -26.43
N PRO A 804 -4.05 -44.38 -27.35
CA PRO A 804 -4.23 -45.05 -28.61
C PRO A 804 -2.98 -45.09 -29.48
N LEU A 805 -2.04 -44.14 -29.30
CA LEU A 805 -0.82 -44.03 -30.10
C LEU A 805 0.38 -44.69 -29.44
N PHE A 806 0.53 -44.53 -28.12
CA PHE A 806 1.75 -44.92 -27.39
C PHE A 806 1.50 -46.02 -26.34
N HIS A 807 0.27 -46.48 -26.13
CA HIS A 807 -0.12 -47.41 -25.08
C HIS A 807 0.36 -47.03 -23.66
N MET A 808 0.51 -45.72 -23.44
CA MET A 808 1.00 -45.17 -22.16
C MET A 808 -0.05 -44.29 -21.52
N THR A 809 -0.29 -44.44 -20.21
CA THR A 809 -1.05 -43.50 -19.40
C THR A 809 -0.11 -42.54 -18.64
N LEU A 810 -0.53 -41.31 -18.41
CA LEU A 810 0.27 -40.34 -17.64
C LEU A 810 0.31 -40.77 -16.18
N ASN A 811 1.51 -41.09 -15.68
CA ASN A 811 1.67 -41.38 -14.26
C ASN A 811 1.39 -40.09 -13.45
N PRO A 812 0.57 -40.14 -12.38
CA PRO A 812 0.22 -39.00 -11.53
C PRO A 812 1.43 -38.27 -10.91
N ILE A 813 2.58 -38.95 -10.76
CA ILE A 813 3.83 -38.31 -10.27
C ILE A 813 4.32 -37.24 -11.26
N PHE A 814 4.29 -37.54 -12.58
CA PHE A 814 4.67 -36.55 -13.60
C PHE A 814 3.67 -35.38 -13.67
N ALA A 815 2.39 -35.68 -13.44
CA ALA A 815 1.34 -34.64 -13.32
C ALA A 815 1.64 -33.67 -12.15
N ALA A 816 2.00 -34.21 -10.98
CA ALA A 816 2.36 -33.43 -9.81
C ALA A 816 3.67 -32.63 -10.01
N ALA A 817 4.66 -33.22 -10.71
CA ALA A 817 5.91 -32.52 -11.05
C ALA A 817 5.65 -31.34 -12.00
N ALA A 818 4.83 -31.52 -13.05
CA ALA A 818 4.46 -30.46 -13.98
C ALA A 818 3.72 -29.31 -13.27
N MET A 819 2.82 -29.63 -12.35
CA MET A 819 2.11 -28.65 -11.50
C MET A 819 3.10 -27.84 -10.64
N SER A 820 4.09 -28.48 -10.01
CA SER A 820 5.13 -27.82 -9.22
C SER A 820 5.97 -26.87 -10.10
N LEU A 821 6.34 -27.28 -11.32
CA LEU A 821 7.05 -26.47 -12.30
C LEU A 821 6.23 -25.24 -12.73
N SER A 822 4.92 -25.37 -12.89
CA SER A 822 4.03 -24.24 -13.17
C SER A 822 4.16 -23.14 -12.09
N SER A 823 4.12 -23.52 -10.82
CA SER A 823 4.30 -22.58 -9.70
C SER A 823 5.68 -21.91 -9.72
N VAL A 824 6.74 -22.67 -9.99
CA VAL A 824 8.11 -22.14 -10.14
C VAL A 824 8.20 -21.15 -11.29
N SER A 825 7.55 -21.42 -12.41
CA SER A 825 7.52 -20.53 -13.58
C SER A 825 6.89 -19.19 -13.24
N VAL A 826 5.75 -19.19 -12.55
CA VAL A 826 5.03 -17.98 -12.11
C VAL A 826 5.87 -17.16 -11.13
N ILE A 827 6.47 -17.81 -10.12
CA ILE A 827 7.33 -17.14 -9.15
C ILE A 827 8.53 -16.50 -9.84
N SER A 828 9.23 -17.27 -10.69
CA SER A 828 10.41 -16.80 -11.41
C SER A 828 10.08 -15.63 -12.34
N ASN A 829 8.96 -15.71 -13.05
CA ASN A 829 8.50 -14.61 -13.92
C ASN A 829 8.15 -13.35 -13.11
N SER A 830 7.49 -13.49 -11.95
CA SER A 830 7.18 -12.34 -11.07
C SER A 830 8.44 -11.68 -10.52
N LEU A 831 9.46 -12.47 -10.14
CA LEU A 831 10.74 -11.94 -9.66
C LEU A 831 11.51 -11.13 -10.72
N ARG A 832 11.27 -11.36 -12.02
CA ARG A 832 11.85 -10.55 -13.11
C ARG A 832 11.48 -9.07 -13.01
N LEU A 833 10.33 -8.74 -12.42
CA LEU A 833 9.91 -7.35 -12.20
C LEU A 833 10.90 -6.54 -11.36
N ARG A 834 11.72 -7.17 -10.53
CA ARG A 834 12.81 -6.48 -9.78
C ARG A 834 13.87 -5.86 -10.68
N ARG A 835 14.01 -6.33 -11.92
CA ARG A 835 15.01 -5.86 -12.89
C ARG A 835 14.43 -4.91 -13.92
N VAL A 836 13.17 -4.53 -13.79
CA VAL A 836 12.54 -3.57 -14.69
C VAL A 836 13.15 -2.20 -14.44
N GLY A 837 13.78 -1.60 -15.45
CA GLY A 837 14.22 -0.20 -15.42
C GLY A 837 13.01 0.74 -15.50
N LEU A 838 12.87 1.63 -14.52
CA LEU A 838 11.79 2.62 -14.43
C LEU A 838 12.29 4.03 -14.74
#